data_ebb46e14a493aae35b8aee1282190d1f
#
_entry.id   ebb46e14a493aae35b8aee1282190d1f
#
_cell.length_a   1.000
_cell.length_b   1.000
_cell.length_c   1.000
_cell.angle_alpha   90.00
_cell.angle_beta   90.00
_cell.angle_gamma   90.00
#
_symmetry.space_group_name_H-M   'P 1'
#
loop_
_entity.id
_entity.type
_entity.pdbx_description
1 polymer ?
#
loop_
_entity_poly.entity_id
_entity_poly.type
_entity_poly.pdbx_seq_one_letter_code
_entity_poly.pdbx_strand_id
1 'polypeptide(L)'
;MGQWTAVQKWPYSAVHTHLLPTGKVMFFSEFGDGDTPTLWDPQTNVLTTLPKAGFNIFCAGHAFMPDGRLFVAGGHIDNDSGLPYAATFDPFKLTWTRLPNMNAGRWYPTVTTLANGDMLVIGGAKEDRTKNLIPQVWQTSKNSWRNLTGASLDLMYYPWMFVTNTGKTLMAGYWKPARYLDTDGTGSWTSGPRTSYAHSRNAGSAVMYDDGKVLVTGGDNPPTNNVEILDLNATKPAWRTVPPMRYVRRQHNSTMLPDGTVLITGGHSGPGTDNPKYPRLETELWNPVTEQWSVLAPASAYRGYHSTTLLLPDGRVLSAGSRNVKTMQVFSPPYLFNGPRPTIASAPASIAYGETFRVNTPEAASITMASWVRLGSVTHAFDENQRFMKLRFTASGGGLNVVAPPNPNVAPPGHYMLFLLNSKKVPSVAKIIRIGGGGTTPPPTDPPPNTGYTAVAFGSEWKYDDRNVDPGSAWTSSGFSDATWKKGPAQLGYGETDEETALTKTTPAQPTVYFRRKFTVHGMVEQATLQVIHDDGVAVFLNGTQVFSKYVGSTAHSAYASGTASDNSLSETTIPGSRFLMGENTLAVMVKQANATSSDLSFDLELKVATDGMQHDALIMESPNGGETLRPGNVQMLQWMTHGAGVDNVRVQFSPDDGANWTTVDQGIPNIGFYEWAVPGTETAKGVLRISDASRPDIDDRTDLPFTISRTPQFQAIAFGEYWNFDDRNVNPGTQWTSLNFDDGAWRSGPAKLGYGDGDEHTVITKTTPLQPSVYFRKKLTLGEAIRTANLRVLHDDGVAIWVNGKLVYSRYADNGLGHGTFASGVLKDAVISTASFDGSAFVVGENIIAVMVKQANAESSDVAFDLELNLEAK
;
A
#
# COMPACT_ATOMS: atom_id res chain seq x y z
N MET A 1 -33.30 7.00 -22.58
CA MET A 1 -33.60 5.65 -22.03
C MET A 1 -32.36 4.88 -21.57
N GLY A 2 -31.17 5.26 -22.02
CA GLY A 2 -29.94 4.50 -21.81
C GLY A 2 -29.89 3.24 -22.66
N GLN A 3 -28.77 2.50 -22.60
CA GLN A 3 -28.55 1.35 -23.48
C GLN A 3 -27.69 0.28 -22.76
N TRP A 4 -28.09 -0.98 -22.88
CA TRP A 4 -27.33 -2.14 -22.44
C TRP A 4 -26.48 -2.69 -23.59
N THR A 5 -25.28 -3.17 -23.28
CA THR A 5 -24.49 -3.99 -24.21
C THR A 5 -25.15 -5.37 -24.43
N ALA A 6 -24.72 -6.09 -25.44
CA ALA A 6 -25.00 -7.52 -25.54
C ALA A 6 -24.48 -8.27 -24.30
N VAL A 7 -25.08 -9.39 -23.95
CA VAL A 7 -24.61 -10.27 -22.88
C VAL A 7 -23.26 -10.87 -23.24
N GLN A 8 -22.27 -10.72 -22.38
CA GLN A 8 -20.94 -11.30 -22.52
C GLN A 8 -20.75 -12.44 -21.53
N LYS A 9 -20.09 -13.51 -21.97
CA LYS A 9 -19.74 -14.64 -21.10
C LYS A 9 -18.46 -14.32 -20.30
N TRP A 10 -18.48 -14.66 -19.04
CA TRP A 10 -17.34 -14.64 -18.14
C TRP A 10 -17.00 -16.05 -17.65
N PRO A 11 -15.75 -16.33 -17.22
CA PRO A 11 -15.35 -17.67 -16.78
C PRO A 11 -16.07 -18.09 -15.50
N TYR A 12 -16.37 -17.11 -14.62
CA TYR A 12 -16.98 -17.32 -13.31
C TYR A 12 -18.17 -16.39 -13.11
N SER A 13 -19.05 -16.72 -12.16
CA SER A 13 -20.10 -15.84 -11.68
C SER A 13 -19.48 -14.72 -10.80
N ALA A 14 -19.75 -13.46 -11.09
CA ALA A 14 -19.22 -12.32 -10.32
C ALA A 14 -20.10 -12.04 -9.10
N VAL A 15 -19.91 -12.81 -8.03
CA VAL A 15 -20.69 -12.72 -6.78
C VAL A 15 -20.17 -11.60 -5.87
N HIS A 16 -18.89 -11.33 -5.94
CA HIS A 16 -18.20 -10.23 -5.27
C HIS A 16 -17.46 -9.42 -6.32
N THR A 17 -17.65 -8.11 -6.35
CA THR A 17 -17.14 -7.25 -7.42
C THR A 17 -16.62 -5.93 -6.86
N HIS A 18 -15.41 -5.54 -7.24
CA HIS A 18 -14.69 -4.40 -6.67
C HIS A 18 -14.09 -3.52 -7.78
N LEU A 19 -14.34 -2.22 -7.73
CA LEU A 19 -13.60 -1.26 -8.56
C LEU A 19 -12.30 -0.91 -7.86
N LEU A 20 -11.19 -1.37 -8.41
CA LEU A 20 -9.86 -1.13 -7.85
C LEU A 20 -9.39 0.32 -8.11
N PRO A 21 -8.47 0.88 -7.30
CA PRO A 21 -7.85 2.18 -7.56
C PRO A 21 -7.18 2.32 -8.93
N THR A 22 -6.83 1.21 -9.57
CA THR A 22 -6.28 1.14 -10.92
C THR A 22 -7.32 1.35 -12.03
N GLY A 23 -8.60 1.51 -11.69
CA GLY A 23 -9.71 1.58 -12.64
C GLY A 23 -10.16 0.23 -13.22
N LYS A 24 -9.50 -0.85 -12.86
CA LYS A 24 -9.86 -2.23 -13.22
C LYS A 24 -10.86 -2.81 -12.23
N VAL A 25 -11.58 -3.85 -12.63
CA VAL A 25 -12.57 -4.52 -11.79
C VAL A 25 -12.07 -5.91 -11.40
N MET A 26 -11.95 -6.14 -10.10
CA MET A 26 -11.70 -7.47 -9.55
C MET A 26 -13.02 -8.11 -9.18
N PHE A 27 -13.20 -9.39 -9.48
CA PHE A 27 -14.34 -10.17 -9.03
C PHE A 27 -13.94 -11.59 -8.65
N PHE A 28 -14.73 -12.22 -7.79
CA PHE A 28 -14.60 -13.64 -7.46
C PHE A 28 -15.96 -14.30 -7.31
N SER A 29 -15.95 -15.62 -7.40
CA SER A 29 -17.14 -16.46 -7.57
C SER A 29 -17.62 -17.07 -6.25
N GLU A 30 -18.44 -18.10 -6.36
CA GLU A 30 -19.09 -18.81 -5.28
C GLU A 30 -18.52 -20.24 -5.13
N PHE A 31 -18.70 -20.83 -3.96
CA PHE A 31 -18.32 -22.21 -3.60
C PHE A 31 -16.87 -22.57 -3.96
N GLY A 32 -16.65 -23.65 -4.71
CA GLY A 32 -15.34 -24.18 -5.05
C GLY A 32 -14.46 -23.21 -5.88
N ASP A 33 -15.07 -22.26 -6.60
CA ASP A 33 -14.39 -21.21 -7.36
C ASP A 33 -14.19 -19.92 -6.54
N GLY A 34 -14.58 -19.92 -5.25
CA GLY A 34 -14.56 -18.74 -4.40
C GLY A 34 -13.18 -18.25 -3.99
N ASP A 35 -12.12 -19.00 -4.25
CA ASP A 35 -10.73 -18.61 -4.02
C ASP A 35 -9.98 -18.18 -5.29
N THR A 36 -10.69 -18.07 -6.44
CA THR A 36 -10.10 -17.75 -7.74
C THR A 36 -10.53 -16.37 -8.23
N PRO A 37 -9.90 -15.29 -7.73
CA PRO A 37 -10.24 -13.94 -8.16
C PRO A 37 -9.77 -13.68 -9.58
N THR A 38 -10.55 -12.88 -10.30
CA THR A 38 -10.29 -12.50 -11.70
C THR A 38 -10.33 -10.98 -11.82
N LEU A 39 -9.39 -10.42 -12.57
CA LEU A 39 -9.32 -9.02 -12.93
C LEU A 39 -9.89 -8.81 -14.32
N TRP A 40 -10.82 -7.88 -14.48
CA TRP A 40 -11.34 -7.41 -15.75
C TRP A 40 -10.91 -5.96 -16.00
N ASP A 41 -10.36 -5.71 -17.16
CA ASP A 41 -10.05 -4.37 -17.63
C ASP A 41 -11.19 -3.85 -18.51
N PRO A 42 -11.99 -2.85 -18.06
CA PRO A 42 -13.12 -2.34 -18.84
C PRO A 42 -12.74 -1.55 -20.08
N GLN A 43 -11.48 -1.17 -20.25
CA GLN A 43 -10.99 -0.45 -21.45
C GLN A 43 -10.62 -1.42 -22.57
N THR A 44 -9.94 -2.52 -22.22
CA THR A 44 -9.44 -3.52 -23.18
C THR A 44 -10.33 -4.75 -23.28
N ASN A 45 -11.26 -4.91 -22.34
CA ASN A 45 -12.12 -6.09 -22.15
C ASN A 45 -11.33 -7.39 -21.86
N VAL A 46 -10.09 -7.27 -21.38
CA VAL A 46 -9.21 -8.41 -21.05
C VAL A 46 -9.52 -8.91 -19.64
N LEU A 47 -9.55 -10.24 -19.49
CA LEU A 47 -9.66 -10.95 -18.21
C LEU A 47 -8.31 -11.57 -17.85
N THR A 48 -7.89 -11.37 -16.60
CA THR A 48 -6.64 -11.92 -16.05
C THR A 48 -6.95 -12.65 -14.74
N THR A 49 -6.52 -13.90 -14.63
CA THR A 49 -6.62 -14.62 -13.35
C THR A 49 -5.62 -14.06 -12.35
N LEU A 50 -6.07 -13.76 -11.14
CA LEU A 50 -5.23 -13.25 -10.07
C LEU A 50 -4.74 -14.37 -9.15
N PRO A 51 -3.68 -14.13 -8.35
CA PRO A 51 -3.26 -15.06 -7.31
C PRO A 51 -4.40 -15.37 -6.34
N LYS A 52 -4.42 -16.58 -5.80
CA LYS A 52 -5.41 -17.02 -4.80
C LYS A 52 -5.15 -16.34 -3.45
N ALA A 53 -6.21 -16.09 -2.70
CA ALA A 53 -6.12 -15.53 -1.35
C ALA A 53 -5.59 -16.52 -0.29
N GLY A 54 -5.39 -17.78 -0.65
CA GLY A 54 -4.99 -18.85 0.26
C GLY A 54 -6.11 -19.41 1.13
N PHE A 55 -7.35 -18.94 0.95
CA PHE A 55 -8.56 -19.47 1.57
C PHE A 55 -9.78 -19.08 0.73
N ASN A 56 -10.89 -19.74 0.96
CA ASN A 56 -12.13 -19.47 0.24
C ASN A 56 -12.76 -18.16 0.72
N ILE A 57 -12.64 -17.09 -0.11
CA ILE A 57 -13.15 -15.74 0.18
C ILE A 57 -14.62 -15.54 -0.23
N PHE A 58 -15.28 -16.52 -0.81
CA PHE A 58 -16.72 -16.50 -1.01
C PHE A 58 -17.44 -16.25 0.32
N CYS A 59 -18.52 -15.50 0.32
CA CYS A 59 -19.26 -15.13 1.51
C CYS A 59 -18.51 -14.24 2.52
N ALA A 60 -17.37 -13.64 2.16
CA ALA A 60 -16.68 -12.67 2.99
C ALA A 60 -17.30 -11.27 2.89
N GLY A 61 -17.06 -10.42 3.88
CA GLY A 61 -17.22 -8.97 3.79
C GLY A 61 -15.96 -8.30 3.26
N HIS A 62 -16.09 -7.13 2.62
CA HIS A 62 -14.96 -6.47 2.00
C HIS A 62 -15.15 -4.96 1.81
N ALA A 63 -14.10 -4.19 2.08
CA ALA A 63 -14.07 -2.75 1.80
C ALA A 63 -12.64 -2.29 1.51
N PHE A 64 -12.46 -1.13 0.89
CA PHE A 64 -11.14 -0.59 0.63
C PHE A 64 -10.55 0.10 1.86
N MET A 65 -9.31 -0.22 2.16
CA MET A 65 -8.47 0.48 3.13
C MET A 65 -8.08 1.88 2.62
N PRO A 66 -7.61 2.78 3.50
CA PRO A 66 -7.18 4.13 3.10
C PRO A 66 -6.10 4.17 2.03
N ASP A 67 -5.23 3.16 1.96
CA ASP A 67 -4.15 3.03 0.98
C ASP A 67 -4.58 2.39 -0.35
N GLY A 68 -5.84 1.97 -0.47
CA GLY A 68 -6.41 1.38 -1.68
C GLY A 68 -6.34 -0.14 -1.72
N ARG A 69 -5.70 -0.80 -0.75
CA ARG A 69 -5.80 -2.26 -0.63
C ARG A 69 -7.24 -2.69 -0.34
N LEU A 70 -7.67 -3.79 -0.94
CA LEU A 70 -8.96 -4.39 -0.61
C LEU A 70 -8.81 -5.26 0.64
N PHE A 71 -9.51 -4.90 1.71
CA PHE A 71 -9.60 -5.69 2.92
C PHE A 71 -10.75 -6.70 2.80
N VAL A 72 -10.47 -7.97 3.06
CA VAL A 72 -11.44 -9.07 3.00
C VAL A 72 -11.43 -9.81 4.33
N ALA A 73 -12.61 -10.04 4.92
CA ALA A 73 -12.73 -10.72 6.21
C ALA A 73 -13.87 -11.72 6.22
N GLY A 74 -13.63 -12.90 6.79
CA GLY A 74 -14.54 -14.03 6.74
C GLY A 74 -14.30 -14.92 5.54
N GLY A 75 -15.28 -15.69 5.14
CA GLY A 75 -15.21 -16.59 4.00
C GLY A 75 -16.04 -17.86 4.23
N HIS A 76 -15.95 -18.79 3.30
CA HIS A 76 -16.84 -19.94 3.21
C HIS A 76 -16.17 -21.24 3.67
N ILE A 77 -16.81 -21.92 4.62
CA ILE A 77 -16.55 -23.33 4.94
C ILE A 77 -17.67 -24.17 4.32
N ASP A 78 -18.93 -23.84 4.69
CA ASP A 78 -20.16 -24.44 4.21
C ASP A 78 -21.29 -23.38 4.37
N ASN A 79 -22.51 -23.69 3.95
CA ASN A 79 -23.66 -22.81 4.18
C ASN A 79 -23.83 -22.52 5.67
N ASP A 80 -23.98 -21.23 6.00
CA ASP A 80 -24.03 -20.70 7.37
C ASP A 80 -22.78 -20.96 8.23
N SER A 81 -21.66 -21.36 7.64
CA SER A 81 -20.40 -21.66 8.33
C SER A 81 -19.24 -20.88 7.72
N GLY A 82 -18.61 -20.01 8.52
CA GLY A 82 -17.62 -19.05 8.06
C GLY A 82 -16.23 -19.21 8.62
N LEU A 83 -15.23 -18.77 7.84
CA LEU A 83 -13.81 -18.80 8.20
C LEU A 83 -13.46 -17.62 9.14
N PRO A 84 -12.55 -17.80 10.09
CA PRO A 84 -12.04 -16.72 10.95
C PRO A 84 -10.96 -15.88 10.27
N TYR A 85 -10.82 -15.97 8.98
CA TYR A 85 -9.70 -15.46 8.21
C TYR A 85 -9.92 -14.04 7.71
N ALA A 86 -8.82 -13.28 7.61
CA ALA A 86 -8.77 -11.98 6.96
C ALA A 86 -7.50 -11.85 6.12
N ALA A 87 -7.58 -11.08 5.05
CA ALA A 87 -6.46 -10.76 4.17
C ALA A 87 -6.65 -9.39 3.52
N THR A 88 -5.56 -8.83 3.03
CA THR A 88 -5.59 -7.65 2.15
C THR A 88 -5.07 -8.01 0.76
N PHE A 89 -5.71 -7.47 -0.27
CA PHE A 89 -5.22 -7.54 -1.65
C PHE A 89 -4.65 -6.19 -2.06
N ASP A 90 -3.41 -6.18 -2.51
CA ASP A 90 -2.76 -5.00 -3.06
C ASP A 90 -3.09 -4.89 -4.56
N PRO A 91 -3.86 -3.88 -5.01
CA PRO A 91 -4.28 -3.76 -6.40
C PRO A 91 -3.18 -3.28 -7.34
N PHE A 92 -2.07 -2.79 -6.81
CA PHE A 92 -0.93 -2.31 -7.59
C PHE A 92 0.11 -3.42 -7.81
N LYS A 93 0.31 -4.27 -6.79
CA LYS A 93 1.23 -5.41 -6.83
C LYS A 93 0.55 -6.72 -7.23
N LEU A 94 -0.77 -6.75 -7.21
CA LEU A 94 -1.62 -7.94 -7.45
C LEU A 94 -1.31 -9.09 -6.49
N THR A 95 -1.04 -8.78 -5.22
CA THR A 95 -0.64 -9.75 -4.19
C THR A 95 -1.59 -9.74 -3.01
N TRP A 96 -1.69 -10.90 -2.34
CA TRP A 96 -2.43 -11.07 -1.10
C TRP A 96 -1.50 -11.08 0.10
N THR A 97 -1.93 -10.42 1.17
CA THR A 97 -1.27 -10.50 2.49
C THR A 97 -2.26 -11.04 3.50
N ARG A 98 -1.92 -12.16 4.15
CA ARG A 98 -2.71 -12.74 5.24
C ARG A 98 -2.60 -11.86 6.48
N LEU A 99 -3.72 -11.67 7.18
CA LEU A 99 -3.78 -10.98 8.46
C LEU A 99 -4.02 -11.96 9.62
N PRO A 100 -3.74 -11.57 10.88
CA PRO A 100 -4.15 -12.35 12.04
C PRO A 100 -5.63 -12.73 12.02
N ASN A 101 -5.96 -13.89 12.53
CA ASN A 101 -7.33 -14.38 12.56
C ASN A 101 -8.25 -13.49 13.41
N MET A 102 -9.50 -13.40 13.01
CA MET A 102 -10.58 -12.83 13.81
C MET A 102 -10.87 -13.71 15.06
N ASN A 103 -11.71 -13.19 15.98
CA ASN A 103 -12.15 -13.90 17.19
C ASN A 103 -12.86 -15.24 16.92
N ALA A 104 -13.54 -15.33 15.80
CA ALA A 104 -14.22 -16.53 15.29
C ALA A 104 -14.58 -16.31 13.82
N GLY A 105 -15.04 -17.34 13.14
CA GLY A 105 -15.48 -17.30 11.76
C GLY A 105 -16.62 -16.31 11.51
N ARG A 106 -16.69 -15.90 10.24
CA ARG A 106 -17.78 -15.04 9.74
C ARG A 106 -18.19 -15.45 8.33
N TRP A 107 -19.38 -15.97 8.21
CA TRP A 107 -20.05 -16.18 6.94
C TRP A 107 -21.07 -15.05 6.77
N TYR A 108 -21.00 -14.26 5.72
CA TYR A 108 -21.84 -13.08 5.46
C TYR A 108 -21.67 -11.92 6.47
N PRO A 109 -20.44 -11.53 6.84
CA PRO A 109 -20.24 -10.28 7.58
C PRO A 109 -20.29 -9.07 6.66
N THR A 110 -20.41 -7.88 7.23
CA THR A 110 -20.13 -6.60 6.54
C THR A 110 -18.81 -6.05 7.03
N VAL A 111 -18.03 -5.47 6.09
CA VAL A 111 -16.84 -4.68 6.39
C VAL A 111 -17.09 -3.21 6.09
N THR A 112 -16.66 -2.33 6.99
CA THR A 112 -16.84 -0.88 6.83
C THR A 112 -15.55 -0.15 7.19
N THR A 113 -15.06 0.70 6.29
CA THR A 113 -13.93 1.59 6.56
C THR A 113 -14.39 2.72 7.46
N LEU A 114 -13.81 2.80 8.66
CA LEU A 114 -14.11 3.85 9.65
C LEU A 114 -13.43 5.18 9.29
N ALA A 115 -13.86 6.26 9.92
CA ALA A 115 -13.31 7.59 9.71
C ALA A 115 -11.80 7.68 10.04
N ASN A 116 -11.32 6.92 11.03
CA ASN A 116 -9.91 6.84 11.39
C ASN A 116 -9.08 5.90 10.51
N GLY A 117 -9.69 5.29 9.48
CA GLY A 117 -9.02 4.34 8.59
C GLY A 117 -8.93 2.90 9.09
N ASP A 118 -9.46 2.60 10.27
CA ASP A 118 -9.61 1.22 10.76
C ASP A 118 -10.76 0.51 10.03
N MET A 119 -10.78 -0.84 10.09
CA MET A 119 -11.78 -1.65 9.40
C MET A 119 -12.72 -2.31 10.42
N LEU A 120 -13.97 -1.92 10.45
CA LEU A 120 -15.02 -2.59 11.25
C LEU A 120 -15.48 -3.84 10.53
N VAL A 121 -15.52 -4.98 11.22
CA VAL A 121 -16.09 -6.25 10.74
C VAL A 121 -17.21 -6.66 11.69
N ILE A 122 -18.40 -6.86 11.14
CA ILE A 122 -19.61 -7.06 11.95
C ILE A 122 -20.55 -8.11 11.38
N GLY A 123 -21.22 -8.86 12.26
CA GLY A 123 -22.19 -9.90 11.87
C GLY A 123 -21.52 -11.17 11.37
N GLY A 124 -22.32 -12.00 10.71
CA GLY A 124 -21.92 -13.28 10.13
C GLY A 124 -22.09 -14.49 11.06
N ALA A 125 -22.00 -15.68 10.48
CA ALA A 125 -22.02 -16.95 11.22
C ALA A 125 -20.61 -17.51 11.43
N LYS A 126 -20.37 -18.11 12.58
CA LYS A 126 -19.13 -18.78 12.97
C LYS A 126 -18.97 -20.15 12.28
N GLU A 127 -17.86 -20.83 12.60
CA GLU A 127 -17.55 -22.17 12.12
C GLU A 127 -18.63 -23.18 12.55
N ASP A 128 -19.21 -23.00 13.73
CA ASP A 128 -20.26 -23.84 14.33
C ASP A 128 -21.69 -23.49 13.90
N ARG A 129 -21.83 -22.60 12.89
CA ARG A 129 -23.10 -22.07 12.36
C ARG A 129 -23.88 -21.15 13.32
N THR A 130 -23.34 -20.85 14.51
CA THR A 130 -23.94 -19.85 15.37
C THR A 130 -23.51 -18.43 14.96
N LYS A 131 -24.32 -17.42 15.31
CA LYS A 131 -23.98 -16.03 14.97
C LYS A 131 -22.75 -15.55 15.73
N ASN A 132 -21.89 -14.79 15.05
CA ASN A 132 -20.84 -14.04 15.71
C ASN A 132 -21.39 -12.70 16.19
N LEU A 133 -21.69 -12.62 17.47
CA LEU A 133 -22.37 -11.48 18.08
C LEU A 133 -21.45 -10.30 18.36
N ILE A 134 -20.13 -10.52 18.44
CA ILE A 134 -19.14 -9.51 18.85
C ILE A 134 -18.50 -8.90 17.60
N PRO A 135 -18.75 -7.61 17.29
CA PRO A 135 -18.04 -6.91 16.24
C PRO A 135 -16.55 -6.77 16.58
N GLN A 136 -15.73 -6.61 15.56
CA GLN A 136 -14.30 -6.37 15.70
C GLN A 136 -13.85 -5.21 14.84
N VAL A 137 -12.82 -4.51 15.31
CA VAL A 137 -12.12 -3.48 14.54
C VAL A 137 -10.70 -3.96 14.28
N TRP A 138 -10.32 -4.03 13.02
CA TRP A 138 -8.93 -4.15 12.62
C TRP A 138 -8.29 -2.77 12.75
N GLN A 139 -7.38 -2.63 13.68
CA GLN A 139 -6.61 -1.41 13.92
C GLN A 139 -5.46 -1.34 12.91
N THR A 140 -5.65 -0.59 11.84
CA THR A 140 -4.73 -0.55 10.69
C THR A 140 -3.30 -0.16 11.08
N SER A 141 -3.15 0.82 11.98
CA SER A 141 -1.85 1.29 12.46
C SER A 141 -1.13 0.32 13.40
N LYS A 142 -1.89 -0.59 14.07
CA LYS A 142 -1.35 -1.54 15.04
C LYS A 142 -1.24 -2.96 14.51
N ASN A 143 -1.75 -3.22 13.31
CA ASN A 143 -1.85 -4.58 12.74
C ASN A 143 -2.50 -5.59 13.71
N SER A 144 -3.56 -5.21 14.39
CA SER A 144 -4.20 -6.05 15.43
C SER A 144 -5.71 -5.88 15.48
N TRP A 145 -6.38 -6.91 15.98
CA TRP A 145 -7.82 -6.90 16.20
C TRP A 145 -8.18 -6.36 17.57
N ARG A 146 -9.22 -5.53 17.63
CA ARG A 146 -9.90 -5.12 18.87
C ARG A 146 -11.34 -5.60 18.86
N ASN A 147 -11.74 -6.32 19.92
CA ASN A 147 -13.10 -6.82 20.08
C ASN A 147 -13.99 -5.72 20.70
N LEU A 148 -15.17 -5.52 20.12
CA LEU A 148 -16.19 -4.61 20.67
C LEU A 148 -17.13 -5.38 21.59
N THR A 149 -16.63 -5.84 22.75
CA THR A 149 -17.35 -6.72 23.69
C THR A 149 -18.57 -6.06 24.31
N GLY A 150 -18.61 -4.73 24.40
CA GLY A 150 -19.78 -3.95 24.84
C GLY A 150 -20.87 -3.78 23.75
N ALA A 151 -20.54 -4.15 22.51
CA ALA A 151 -21.47 -4.04 21.38
C ALA A 151 -22.01 -5.39 20.89
N SER A 152 -22.07 -6.40 21.77
CA SER A 152 -22.61 -7.72 21.42
C SER A 152 -24.09 -7.60 21.00
N LEU A 153 -24.40 -8.10 19.80
CA LEU A 153 -25.77 -8.04 19.22
C LEU A 153 -25.94 -9.13 18.16
N ASP A 154 -27.11 -9.81 18.19
CA ASP A 154 -27.52 -10.68 17.08
C ASP A 154 -27.93 -9.83 15.88
N LEU A 155 -27.23 -10.00 14.77
CA LEU A 155 -27.42 -9.25 13.53
C LEU A 155 -27.83 -10.18 12.39
N MET A 156 -28.51 -9.61 11.43
CA MET A 156 -28.74 -10.25 10.14
C MET A 156 -27.41 -10.34 9.36
N TYR A 157 -27.40 -11.19 8.34
CA TYR A 157 -26.28 -11.31 7.41
C TYR A 157 -26.15 -10.06 6.54
N TYR A 158 -24.92 -9.63 6.25
CA TYR A 158 -24.58 -8.41 5.52
C TYR A 158 -25.37 -7.17 6.02
N PRO A 159 -25.26 -6.79 7.30
CA PRO A 159 -25.95 -5.62 7.81
C PRO A 159 -25.49 -4.35 7.08
N TRP A 160 -26.44 -3.48 6.69
CA TRP A 160 -26.13 -2.24 5.96
C TRP A 160 -25.52 -1.20 6.87
N MET A 161 -24.22 -0.99 6.77
CA MET A 161 -23.46 -0.14 7.67
C MET A 161 -22.93 1.10 6.95
N PHE A 162 -23.12 2.29 7.56
CA PHE A 162 -22.68 3.57 7.01
C PHE A 162 -22.02 4.43 8.09
N VAL A 163 -20.81 4.96 7.84
CA VAL A 163 -20.19 5.96 8.70
C VAL A 163 -20.96 7.27 8.58
N THR A 164 -21.37 7.82 9.71
CA THR A 164 -22.15 9.08 9.79
C THR A 164 -21.21 10.28 9.96
N ASN A 165 -21.73 11.49 9.76
CA ASN A 165 -21.02 12.74 9.99
C ASN A 165 -20.56 12.97 11.45
N THR A 166 -21.08 12.17 12.40
CA THR A 166 -20.68 12.17 13.81
C THR A 166 -19.55 11.16 14.12
N GLY A 167 -19.08 10.39 13.13
CA GLY A 167 -18.10 9.32 13.30
C GLY A 167 -18.67 7.98 13.78
N LYS A 168 -19.91 7.94 14.28
CA LYS A 168 -20.60 6.67 14.59
C LYS A 168 -20.98 5.96 13.30
N THR A 169 -21.19 4.64 13.41
CA THR A 169 -21.62 3.82 12.26
C THR A 169 -23.10 3.52 12.39
N LEU A 170 -23.89 3.97 11.40
CA LEU A 170 -25.32 3.67 11.31
C LEU A 170 -25.50 2.27 10.72
N MET A 171 -26.25 1.42 11.39
CA MET A 171 -26.90 0.24 10.80
C MET A 171 -28.27 0.67 10.27
N ALA A 172 -28.43 0.77 8.95
CA ALA A 172 -29.65 1.23 8.29
C ALA A 172 -30.57 0.05 8.01
N GLY A 173 -31.76 0.15 8.53
CA GLY A 173 -33.02 -0.37 8.03
C GLY A 173 -33.29 -1.83 7.82
N TYR A 174 -32.56 -2.81 8.03
CA TYR A 174 -32.99 -4.22 7.86
C TYR A 174 -34.03 -4.62 8.93
N TRP A 175 -33.87 -4.12 10.15
CA TRP A 175 -34.72 -4.32 11.31
C TRP A 175 -35.17 -2.97 11.92
N LYS A 176 -36.18 -2.99 12.71
CA LYS A 176 -36.66 -1.84 13.52
C LYS A 176 -36.07 -1.91 14.92
N PRO A 177 -35.51 -0.84 15.44
CA PRO A 177 -35.08 0.43 14.84
C PRO A 177 -33.73 0.32 14.11
N ALA A 178 -33.39 1.32 13.32
CA ALA A 178 -31.98 1.57 12.96
C ALA A 178 -31.15 1.75 14.24
N ARG A 179 -29.85 1.51 14.20
CA ARG A 179 -28.97 1.59 15.35
C ARG A 179 -27.68 2.32 15.01
N TYR A 180 -27.14 3.01 15.98
CA TYR A 180 -25.80 3.59 15.87
C TYR A 180 -24.82 2.77 16.69
N LEU A 181 -23.74 2.35 16.08
CA LEU A 181 -22.58 1.74 16.73
C LEU A 181 -21.51 2.81 16.97
N ASP A 182 -21.20 3.01 18.23
CA ASP A 182 -19.98 3.67 18.64
C ASP A 182 -18.87 2.61 18.71
N THR A 183 -17.77 2.83 17.99
CA THR A 183 -16.68 1.85 17.91
C THR A 183 -15.55 2.11 18.88
N ASP A 184 -15.64 3.13 19.74
CA ASP A 184 -14.60 3.42 20.72
C ASP A 184 -14.58 2.40 21.88
N GLY A 185 -13.40 2.17 22.45
CA GLY A 185 -13.20 1.24 23.56
C GLY A 185 -13.74 -0.16 23.26
N THR A 186 -14.67 -0.63 24.09
CA THR A 186 -15.36 -1.94 23.93
C THR A 186 -16.59 -1.86 23.03
N GLY A 187 -16.90 -0.69 22.48
CA GLY A 187 -18.07 -0.44 21.63
C GLY A 187 -19.38 -0.37 22.37
N SER A 188 -20.35 0.34 21.80
CA SER A 188 -21.72 0.39 22.35
C SER A 188 -22.75 0.68 21.27
N TRP A 189 -23.96 0.15 21.44
CA TRP A 189 -25.10 0.44 20.58
C TRP A 189 -26.03 1.47 21.18
N THR A 190 -26.50 2.41 20.36
CA THR A 190 -27.61 3.29 20.69
C THR A 190 -28.73 3.14 19.68
N SER A 191 -29.98 3.27 20.12
CA SER A 191 -31.15 3.19 19.24
C SER A 191 -31.22 4.42 18.33
N GLY A 192 -31.49 4.17 17.05
CA GLY A 192 -31.75 5.18 16.04
C GLY A 192 -33.21 5.29 15.66
N PRO A 193 -33.56 6.02 14.58
CA PRO A 193 -34.90 6.18 14.11
C PRO A 193 -35.56 4.85 13.72
N ARG A 194 -36.85 4.71 13.98
CA ARG A 194 -37.60 3.54 13.50
C ARG A 194 -38.11 3.76 12.09
N THR A 195 -37.91 2.74 11.21
CA THR A 195 -38.53 2.77 9.89
C THR A 195 -40.07 2.75 10.00
N SER A 196 -40.76 3.40 9.07
CA SER A 196 -42.23 3.37 8.99
C SER A 196 -42.73 2.06 8.34
N TYR A 197 -41.88 1.40 7.53
CA TYR A 197 -42.25 0.14 6.90
C TYR A 197 -42.48 -0.96 7.94
N ALA A 198 -43.63 -1.66 7.83
CA ALA A 198 -44.10 -2.53 8.90
C ALA A 198 -43.33 -3.85 9.02
N HIS A 199 -42.71 -4.32 7.96
CA HIS A 199 -42.06 -5.62 7.85
C HIS A 199 -40.50 -5.53 7.80
N SER A 200 -39.83 -6.66 7.65
CA SER A 200 -38.38 -6.73 7.40
C SER A 200 -38.09 -6.37 5.96
N ARG A 201 -36.95 -5.68 5.70
CA ARG A 201 -36.47 -5.42 4.34
C ARG A 201 -35.42 -6.44 3.90
N ASN A 202 -35.62 -7.72 4.28
CA ASN A 202 -34.73 -8.80 3.90
C ASN A 202 -34.48 -8.80 2.38
N ALA A 203 -33.20 -8.86 1.98
CA ALA A 203 -32.78 -8.82 0.57
C ALA A 203 -33.23 -7.57 -0.21
N GLY A 204 -33.42 -6.46 0.47
CA GLY A 204 -33.48 -5.13 -0.13
C GLY A 204 -32.11 -4.58 -0.43
N SER A 205 -32.03 -3.30 -0.75
CA SER A 205 -30.76 -2.60 -1.00
C SER A 205 -30.74 -1.23 -0.32
N ALA A 206 -29.56 -0.77 0.07
CA ALA A 206 -29.38 0.53 0.73
C ALA A 206 -28.16 1.26 0.15
N VAL A 207 -28.23 2.60 0.11
CA VAL A 207 -27.14 3.44 -0.39
C VAL A 207 -27.15 4.81 0.31
N MET A 208 -25.95 5.35 0.60
CA MET A 208 -25.82 6.74 1.04
C MET A 208 -25.70 7.63 -0.21
N TYR A 209 -26.83 8.27 -0.57
CA TYR A 209 -27.00 8.99 -1.84
C TYR A 209 -26.58 10.46 -1.81
N ASP A 210 -26.32 10.99 -0.64
CA ASP A 210 -25.74 12.31 -0.40
C ASP A 210 -25.09 12.31 1.00
N ASP A 211 -24.37 13.36 1.37
CA ASP A 211 -23.79 13.46 2.71
C ASP A 211 -24.85 13.32 3.80
N GLY A 212 -24.70 12.31 4.63
CA GLY A 212 -25.63 11.99 5.72
C GLY A 212 -27.04 11.55 5.29
N LYS A 213 -27.27 11.22 4.00
CA LYS A 213 -28.61 10.82 3.51
C LYS A 213 -28.61 9.40 2.98
N VAL A 214 -29.47 8.57 3.53
CA VAL A 214 -29.58 7.13 3.20
C VAL A 214 -30.90 6.84 2.52
N LEU A 215 -30.85 6.10 1.42
CA LEU A 215 -32.01 5.53 0.71
C LEU A 215 -32.05 4.05 0.96
N VAL A 216 -33.24 3.50 1.24
CA VAL A 216 -33.47 2.05 1.35
C VAL A 216 -34.63 1.66 0.43
N THR A 217 -34.42 0.61 -0.37
CA THR A 217 -35.35 0.21 -1.43
C THR A 217 -35.72 -1.26 -1.34
N GLY A 218 -36.97 -1.58 -1.63
CA GLY A 218 -37.49 -2.94 -1.83
C GLY A 218 -37.21 -3.94 -0.71
N GLY A 219 -36.94 -5.18 -1.08
CA GLY A 219 -36.73 -6.30 -0.15
C GLY A 219 -38.04 -7.00 0.24
N ASP A 220 -38.00 -7.67 1.41
CA ASP A 220 -39.14 -8.45 2.01
C ASP A 220 -39.43 -9.76 1.28
N ASN A 221 -40.34 -10.55 1.86
CA ASN A 221 -40.83 -11.79 1.29
C ASN A 221 -42.32 -12.00 1.68
N PRO A 222 -43.27 -11.72 0.79
CA PRO A 222 -43.13 -11.40 -0.65
C PRO A 222 -42.45 -10.02 -0.89
N PRO A 223 -41.82 -9.83 -2.09
CA PRO A 223 -41.11 -8.59 -2.42
C PRO A 223 -41.99 -7.34 -2.37
N THR A 224 -41.39 -6.22 -1.98
CA THR A 224 -42.05 -4.90 -1.96
C THR A 224 -41.38 -3.91 -2.92
N ASN A 225 -42.08 -2.84 -3.25
CA ASN A 225 -41.54 -1.66 -3.94
C ASN A 225 -41.40 -0.44 -3.02
N ASN A 226 -41.59 -0.63 -1.72
CA ASN A 226 -41.52 0.46 -0.75
C ASN A 226 -40.10 1.06 -0.70
N VAL A 227 -40.07 2.40 -0.54
CA VAL A 227 -38.82 3.17 -0.48
C VAL A 227 -38.92 4.16 0.69
N GLU A 228 -37.86 4.21 1.49
CA GLU A 228 -37.68 5.18 2.57
C GLU A 228 -36.34 5.87 2.47
N ILE A 229 -36.31 7.12 2.91
CA ILE A 229 -35.07 7.88 3.09
C ILE A 229 -34.90 8.29 4.55
N LEU A 230 -33.64 8.44 4.96
CA LEU A 230 -33.24 8.98 6.26
C LEU A 230 -32.27 10.12 6.02
N ASP A 231 -32.59 11.31 6.52
CA ASP A 231 -31.68 12.45 6.55
C ASP A 231 -31.10 12.59 7.97
N LEU A 232 -29.81 12.25 8.11
CA LEU A 232 -29.08 12.33 9.38
C LEU A 232 -28.70 13.78 9.76
N ASN A 233 -28.79 14.72 8.80
CA ASN A 233 -28.51 16.15 9.02
C ASN A 233 -29.72 16.90 9.59
N ALA A 234 -30.92 16.28 9.60
CA ALA A 234 -32.10 16.86 10.20
C ALA A 234 -31.94 16.98 11.73
N THR A 235 -32.52 18.02 12.31
CA THR A 235 -32.52 18.22 13.78
C THR A 235 -33.05 17.01 14.56
N LYS A 236 -34.01 16.29 13.98
CA LYS A 236 -34.52 15.01 14.48
C LYS A 236 -34.58 14.02 13.33
N PRO A 237 -33.53 13.24 13.11
CA PRO A 237 -33.48 12.25 12.04
C PRO A 237 -34.67 11.27 12.15
N ALA A 238 -35.41 11.12 11.08
CA ALA A 238 -36.56 10.19 11.01
C ALA A 238 -36.63 9.59 9.60
N TRP A 239 -37.02 8.32 9.52
CA TRP A 239 -37.33 7.69 8.26
C TRP A 239 -38.61 8.30 7.66
N ARG A 240 -38.55 8.57 6.37
CA ARG A 240 -39.69 9.11 5.60
C ARG A 240 -39.91 8.27 4.36
N THR A 241 -41.14 7.82 4.17
CA THR A 241 -41.54 7.16 2.92
C THR A 241 -41.51 8.17 1.77
N VAL A 242 -40.98 7.77 0.64
CA VAL A 242 -40.99 8.53 -0.63
C VAL A 242 -41.77 7.73 -1.68
N PRO A 243 -42.08 8.29 -2.86
CA PRO A 243 -42.74 7.54 -3.93
C PRO A 243 -42.05 6.18 -4.16
N PRO A 244 -42.83 5.08 -4.22
CA PRO A 244 -42.29 3.74 -4.36
C PRO A 244 -41.71 3.51 -5.74
N MET A 245 -40.81 2.52 -5.87
CA MET A 245 -40.41 1.99 -7.17
C MET A 245 -41.62 1.56 -7.98
N ARG A 246 -41.54 1.57 -9.29
CA ARG A 246 -42.64 1.09 -10.14
C ARG A 246 -42.84 -0.42 -10.00
N TYR A 247 -41.75 -1.15 -9.78
CA TYR A 247 -41.80 -2.61 -9.69
C TYR A 247 -41.37 -3.12 -8.31
N VAL A 248 -42.11 -4.07 -7.79
CA VAL A 248 -41.70 -4.81 -6.59
C VAL A 248 -40.45 -5.62 -6.90
N ARG A 249 -39.46 -5.58 -6.01
CA ARG A 249 -38.25 -6.39 -6.19
C ARG A 249 -37.51 -6.66 -4.89
N ARG A 250 -36.79 -7.77 -4.89
CA ARG A 250 -35.79 -8.14 -3.90
C ARG A 250 -34.53 -8.66 -4.61
N GLN A 251 -33.37 -8.74 -3.94
CA GLN A 251 -32.09 -9.14 -4.52
C GLN A 251 -31.64 -8.23 -5.69
N HIS A 252 -32.04 -6.96 -5.66
CA HIS A 252 -31.65 -5.94 -6.62
C HIS A 252 -30.50 -5.10 -6.07
N ASN A 253 -29.78 -4.43 -6.94
CA ASN A 253 -28.69 -3.54 -6.58
C ASN A 253 -29.11 -2.07 -6.72
N SER A 254 -28.63 -1.23 -5.80
CA SER A 254 -28.72 0.24 -5.82
C SER A 254 -27.35 0.82 -6.06
N THR A 255 -27.15 1.56 -7.15
CA THR A 255 -25.85 2.08 -7.56
C THR A 255 -25.90 3.59 -7.73
N MET A 256 -24.98 4.31 -7.10
CA MET A 256 -24.83 5.76 -7.26
C MET A 256 -24.29 6.11 -8.64
N LEU A 257 -24.88 7.09 -9.30
CA LEU A 257 -24.41 7.64 -10.57
C LEU A 257 -23.71 9.00 -10.38
N PRO A 258 -22.87 9.41 -11.32
CA PRO A 258 -22.12 10.68 -11.24
C PRO A 258 -22.98 11.93 -11.07
N ASP A 259 -24.21 11.91 -11.55
CA ASP A 259 -25.17 13.03 -11.45
C ASP A 259 -25.98 13.04 -10.14
N GLY A 260 -25.67 12.10 -9.23
CA GLY A 260 -26.33 11.95 -7.93
C GLY A 260 -27.64 11.17 -7.98
N THR A 261 -28.07 10.67 -9.13
CA THR A 261 -29.21 9.76 -9.22
C THR A 261 -28.83 8.34 -8.78
N VAL A 262 -29.84 7.54 -8.38
CA VAL A 262 -29.65 6.14 -7.95
C VAL A 262 -30.25 5.21 -8.99
N LEU A 263 -29.40 4.34 -9.53
CA LEU A 263 -29.78 3.30 -10.50
C LEU A 263 -30.16 2.02 -9.76
N ILE A 264 -31.34 1.47 -10.08
CA ILE A 264 -31.82 0.19 -9.55
C ILE A 264 -31.83 -0.82 -10.70
N THR A 265 -31.13 -1.94 -10.49
CA THR A 265 -31.03 -3.00 -11.51
C THR A 265 -31.26 -4.38 -10.89
N GLY A 266 -31.77 -5.30 -11.69
CA GLY A 266 -31.92 -6.70 -11.30
C GLY A 266 -33.00 -6.95 -10.25
N GLY A 267 -32.85 -8.08 -9.58
CA GLY A 267 -33.81 -8.62 -8.62
C GLY A 267 -34.91 -9.46 -9.26
N HIS A 268 -35.88 -9.86 -8.42
CA HIS A 268 -37.05 -10.61 -8.84
C HIS A 268 -38.28 -10.22 -8.01
N SER A 269 -39.47 -10.49 -8.54
CA SER A 269 -40.74 -10.23 -7.87
C SER A 269 -41.46 -11.46 -7.30
N GLY A 270 -40.86 -12.63 -7.41
CA GLY A 270 -41.35 -13.85 -6.83
C GLY A 270 -40.95 -14.03 -5.38
N PRO A 271 -41.61 -14.93 -4.62
CA PRO A 271 -41.22 -15.30 -3.28
C PRO A 271 -39.93 -16.15 -3.29
N GLY A 272 -39.30 -16.25 -2.12
CA GLY A 272 -38.07 -17.03 -1.89
C GLY A 272 -36.79 -16.23 -2.10
N THR A 273 -35.64 -16.86 -1.88
CA THR A 273 -34.33 -16.21 -1.94
C THR A 273 -33.91 -15.86 -3.35
N ASP A 274 -34.17 -16.77 -4.30
CA ASP A 274 -33.86 -16.58 -5.71
C ASP A 274 -34.98 -17.16 -6.57
N ASN A 275 -35.52 -16.36 -7.50
CA ASN A 275 -36.67 -16.79 -8.28
C ASN A 275 -36.62 -16.29 -9.74
N PRO A 276 -35.85 -16.99 -10.60
CA PRO A 276 -35.67 -16.59 -11.99
C PRO A 276 -36.93 -16.73 -12.86
N LYS A 277 -38.04 -17.31 -12.34
CA LYS A 277 -39.34 -17.33 -13.02
C LYS A 277 -40.04 -15.95 -13.03
N TYR A 278 -39.64 -15.06 -12.13
CA TYR A 278 -40.22 -13.72 -12.00
C TYR A 278 -39.10 -12.66 -12.04
N PRO A 279 -38.28 -12.61 -13.11
CA PRO A 279 -37.13 -11.70 -13.20
C PRO A 279 -37.60 -10.26 -13.24
N ARG A 280 -36.77 -9.35 -12.73
CA ARG A 280 -36.90 -7.91 -12.97
C ARG A 280 -35.76 -7.48 -13.89
N LEU A 281 -36.11 -7.32 -15.15
CA LEU A 281 -35.19 -6.88 -16.21
C LEU A 281 -35.23 -5.36 -16.36
N GLU A 282 -36.33 -4.73 -15.93
CA GLU A 282 -36.50 -3.29 -15.98
C GLU A 282 -35.47 -2.59 -15.11
N THR A 283 -34.85 -1.56 -15.68
CA THR A 283 -33.94 -0.67 -14.97
C THR A 283 -34.74 0.55 -14.50
N GLU A 284 -34.58 0.97 -13.24
CA GLU A 284 -35.25 2.15 -12.70
C GLU A 284 -34.19 3.17 -12.23
N LEU A 285 -34.53 4.44 -12.36
CA LEU A 285 -33.68 5.54 -11.94
C LEU A 285 -34.44 6.44 -10.97
N TRP A 286 -33.93 6.65 -9.79
CA TRP A 286 -34.45 7.58 -8.79
C TRP A 286 -33.68 8.89 -8.82
N ASN A 287 -34.44 10.01 -8.86
CA ASN A 287 -33.84 11.34 -8.78
C ASN A 287 -34.03 11.91 -7.36
N PRO A 288 -32.97 12.14 -6.58
CA PRO A 288 -33.07 12.61 -5.20
C PRO A 288 -33.60 14.05 -5.04
N VAL A 289 -33.58 14.85 -6.11
CA VAL A 289 -34.07 16.24 -6.09
C VAL A 289 -35.58 16.29 -6.25
N THR A 290 -36.12 15.49 -7.18
CA THR A 290 -37.59 15.44 -7.45
C THR A 290 -38.28 14.29 -6.73
N GLU A 291 -37.54 13.35 -6.19
CA GLU A 291 -37.99 12.08 -5.59
C GLU A 291 -38.84 11.22 -6.54
N GLN A 292 -38.66 11.42 -7.86
CA GLN A 292 -39.44 10.69 -8.87
C GLN A 292 -38.61 9.55 -9.47
N TRP A 293 -39.35 8.54 -9.96
CA TRP A 293 -38.80 7.38 -10.64
C TRP A 293 -38.99 7.47 -12.15
N SER A 294 -37.96 7.03 -12.89
CA SER A 294 -38.01 6.84 -14.32
C SER A 294 -37.67 5.39 -14.67
N VAL A 295 -38.38 4.81 -15.62
CA VAL A 295 -38.09 3.48 -16.15
C VAL A 295 -37.18 3.66 -17.36
N LEU A 296 -36.06 2.94 -17.37
CA LEU A 296 -35.02 2.95 -18.40
C LEU A 296 -35.04 1.66 -19.22
N ALA A 297 -34.12 1.52 -20.16
CA ALA A 297 -33.99 0.33 -20.99
C ALA A 297 -33.79 -0.93 -20.12
N PRO A 298 -34.53 -2.03 -20.39
CA PRO A 298 -34.41 -3.27 -19.64
C PRO A 298 -33.11 -4.01 -20.00
N ALA A 299 -32.53 -4.69 -19.02
CA ALA A 299 -31.47 -5.67 -19.24
C ALA A 299 -32.00 -6.90 -20.00
N SER A 300 -31.11 -7.67 -20.60
CA SER A 300 -31.48 -8.91 -21.30
C SER A 300 -31.08 -10.19 -20.57
N ALA A 301 -30.46 -10.06 -19.38
CA ALA A 301 -30.06 -11.19 -18.55
C ALA A 301 -30.62 -11.05 -17.12
N TYR A 302 -31.05 -12.16 -16.54
CA TYR A 302 -31.47 -12.23 -15.15
C TYR A 302 -30.30 -11.89 -14.19
N ARG A 303 -30.60 -11.05 -13.18
CA ARG A 303 -29.66 -10.64 -12.14
C ARG A 303 -30.39 -10.69 -10.79
N GLY A 304 -30.47 -11.84 -10.16
CA GLY A 304 -31.09 -12.04 -8.84
C GLY A 304 -30.08 -12.21 -7.73
N TYR A 305 -30.27 -13.22 -6.90
CA TYR A 305 -29.34 -13.53 -5.79
C TYR A 305 -27.91 -13.75 -6.27
N HIS A 306 -26.92 -13.16 -5.57
CA HIS A 306 -25.51 -13.12 -5.98
C HIS A 306 -25.20 -12.25 -7.21
N SER A 307 -26.11 -11.37 -7.62
CA SER A 307 -25.74 -10.38 -8.65
C SER A 307 -25.07 -9.16 -8.05
N THR A 308 -24.25 -8.51 -8.86
CA THR A 308 -23.52 -7.29 -8.51
C THR A 308 -23.70 -6.23 -9.58
N THR A 309 -23.70 -4.94 -9.15
CA THR A 309 -23.76 -3.79 -10.06
C THR A 309 -22.79 -2.73 -9.57
N LEU A 310 -21.94 -2.18 -10.47
CA LEU A 310 -20.81 -1.35 -10.13
C LEU A 310 -20.65 -0.18 -11.10
N LEU A 311 -20.53 1.06 -10.58
CA LEU A 311 -20.19 2.24 -11.39
C LEU A 311 -18.74 2.15 -11.88
N LEU A 312 -18.52 2.37 -13.16
CA LEU A 312 -17.22 2.40 -13.81
C LEU A 312 -16.67 3.83 -13.95
N PRO A 313 -15.35 4.02 -14.07
CA PRO A 313 -14.74 5.34 -14.21
C PRO A 313 -15.23 6.15 -15.42
N ASP A 314 -15.68 5.49 -16.46
CA ASP A 314 -16.25 6.15 -17.63
C ASP A 314 -17.73 6.53 -17.49
N GLY A 315 -18.31 6.32 -16.30
CA GLY A 315 -19.71 6.63 -16.01
C GLY A 315 -20.70 5.59 -16.50
N ARG A 316 -20.26 4.50 -17.11
CA ARG A 316 -21.10 3.33 -17.37
C ARG A 316 -21.27 2.48 -16.13
N VAL A 317 -22.17 1.52 -16.14
CA VAL A 317 -22.47 0.65 -15.01
C VAL A 317 -22.34 -0.81 -15.42
N LEU A 318 -21.43 -1.56 -14.80
CA LEU A 318 -21.31 -3.00 -14.91
C LEU A 318 -22.46 -3.67 -14.16
N SER A 319 -23.11 -4.68 -14.76
CA SER A 319 -24.02 -5.59 -14.08
C SER A 319 -23.63 -7.03 -14.42
N ALA A 320 -23.32 -7.82 -13.37
CA ALA A 320 -22.73 -9.14 -13.54
C ALA A 320 -23.24 -10.12 -12.47
N GLY A 321 -22.89 -11.39 -12.62
CA GLY A 321 -23.23 -12.43 -11.67
C GLY A 321 -24.71 -12.78 -11.63
N SER A 322 -25.14 -13.35 -10.59
CA SER A 322 -26.29 -14.07 -10.12
C SER A 322 -25.94 -15.53 -9.90
N ARG A 323 -26.73 -16.27 -9.15
CA ARG A 323 -26.43 -17.68 -8.83
C ARG A 323 -26.27 -18.50 -10.11
N ASN A 324 -25.07 -19.05 -10.30
CA ASN A 324 -24.68 -19.84 -11.48
C ASN A 324 -24.75 -19.07 -12.83
N VAL A 325 -24.83 -17.75 -12.83
CA VAL A 325 -24.89 -16.93 -14.03
C VAL A 325 -23.51 -16.33 -14.34
N LYS A 326 -22.81 -16.93 -15.28
CA LYS A 326 -21.45 -16.57 -15.71
C LYS A 326 -21.48 -15.57 -16.88
N THR A 327 -22.17 -14.44 -16.67
CA THR A 327 -22.30 -13.39 -17.71
C THR A 327 -22.30 -11.99 -17.11
N MET A 328 -22.00 -11.01 -17.97
CA MET A 328 -22.09 -9.59 -17.65
C MET A 328 -22.73 -8.78 -18.78
N GLN A 329 -23.19 -7.61 -18.44
CA GLN A 329 -23.60 -6.53 -19.36
C GLN A 329 -23.13 -5.19 -18.79
N VAL A 330 -22.94 -4.20 -19.66
CA VAL A 330 -22.64 -2.83 -19.26
C VAL A 330 -23.80 -1.93 -19.68
N PHE A 331 -24.29 -1.14 -18.76
CA PHE A 331 -25.32 -0.13 -19.02
C PHE A 331 -24.69 1.25 -19.24
N SER A 332 -25.09 1.90 -20.32
CA SER A 332 -24.80 3.31 -20.61
C SER A 332 -26.00 4.16 -20.18
N PRO A 333 -25.92 4.89 -19.06
CA PRO A 333 -27.02 5.72 -18.60
C PRO A 333 -27.36 6.85 -19.57
N PRO A 334 -28.60 7.41 -19.49
CA PRO A 334 -29.07 8.45 -20.43
C PRO A 334 -28.15 9.67 -20.56
N TYR A 335 -27.47 10.07 -19.49
CA TYR A 335 -26.57 11.24 -19.54
C TYR A 335 -25.42 11.10 -20.54
N LEU A 336 -24.97 9.87 -20.86
CA LEU A 336 -23.89 9.64 -21.82
C LEU A 336 -24.29 9.95 -23.27
N PHE A 337 -25.58 10.18 -23.54
CA PHE A 337 -26.11 10.49 -24.87
C PHE A 337 -26.53 11.96 -25.01
N ASN A 338 -26.32 12.81 -23.98
CA ASN A 338 -26.78 14.19 -23.97
C ASN A 338 -25.80 15.18 -24.61
N GLY A 339 -24.70 14.71 -25.19
CA GLY A 339 -23.71 15.55 -25.88
C GLY A 339 -22.28 15.25 -25.48
N PRO A 340 -21.34 16.13 -25.84
CA PRO A 340 -19.93 15.91 -25.56
C PRO A 340 -19.64 15.92 -24.05
N ARG A 341 -18.68 15.10 -23.67
CA ARG A 341 -18.24 14.95 -22.27
C ARG A 341 -17.20 16.03 -21.95
N PRO A 342 -17.30 16.65 -20.77
CA PRO A 342 -16.19 17.46 -20.29
C PRO A 342 -14.95 16.59 -20.00
N THR A 343 -13.79 17.20 -20.08
CA THR A 343 -12.49 16.55 -19.89
C THR A 343 -11.87 16.98 -18.57
N ILE A 344 -11.37 16.05 -17.78
CA ILE A 344 -10.43 16.35 -16.70
C ILE A 344 -9.02 16.18 -17.28
N ALA A 345 -8.40 17.31 -17.67
CA ALA A 345 -7.05 17.30 -18.22
C ALA A 345 -6.03 16.88 -17.16
N SER A 346 -6.14 17.42 -15.94
CA SER A 346 -5.37 16.98 -14.79
C SER A 346 -6.11 17.25 -13.47
N ALA A 347 -5.82 16.44 -12.46
CA ALA A 347 -6.22 16.60 -11.07
C ALA A 347 -5.18 15.91 -10.18
N PRO A 348 -4.99 16.31 -8.92
CA PRO A 348 -4.05 15.65 -8.02
C PRO A 348 -4.45 14.19 -7.78
N ALA A 349 -3.46 13.32 -7.58
CA ALA A 349 -3.70 11.91 -7.25
C ALA A 349 -4.17 11.72 -5.81
N SER A 350 -3.83 12.67 -4.93
CA SER A 350 -4.17 12.66 -3.49
C SER A 350 -4.47 14.06 -3.01
N ILE A 351 -5.37 14.18 -2.05
CA ILE A 351 -5.78 15.46 -1.44
C ILE A 351 -5.95 15.31 0.07
N ALA A 352 -5.79 16.42 0.79
CA ALA A 352 -6.10 16.51 2.21
C ALA A 352 -7.58 16.88 2.43
N TYR A 353 -8.09 16.65 3.64
CA TYR A 353 -9.41 17.10 4.04
C TYR A 353 -9.47 18.62 4.13
N GLY A 354 -10.56 19.20 3.59
CA GLY A 354 -10.78 20.65 3.59
C GLY A 354 -9.92 21.43 2.60
N GLU A 355 -8.98 20.80 1.93
CA GLU A 355 -8.12 21.40 0.93
C GLU A 355 -8.90 21.95 -0.27
N THR A 356 -8.43 23.04 -0.84
CA THR A 356 -8.88 23.51 -2.15
C THR A 356 -7.86 23.10 -3.18
N PHE A 357 -8.22 22.15 -4.03
CA PHE A 357 -7.33 21.59 -5.04
C PHE A 357 -7.71 21.99 -6.45
N ARG A 358 -6.73 22.02 -7.34
CA ARG A 358 -6.90 22.40 -8.74
C ARG A 358 -7.32 21.20 -9.59
N VAL A 359 -8.36 21.41 -10.41
CA VAL A 359 -8.76 20.47 -11.48
C VAL A 359 -8.72 21.25 -12.78
N ASN A 360 -7.82 20.89 -13.69
CA ASN A 360 -7.72 21.53 -15.00
C ASN A 360 -8.72 20.89 -15.95
N THR A 361 -9.49 21.73 -16.62
CA THR A 361 -10.50 21.34 -17.61
C THR A 361 -10.67 22.49 -18.60
N PRO A 362 -10.59 22.24 -19.91
CA PRO A 362 -10.84 23.28 -20.91
C PRO A 362 -12.31 23.77 -20.90
N GLU A 363 -13.22 22.96 -20.39
CA GLU A 363 -14.65 23.26 -20.32
C GLU A 363 -15.08 23.90 -18.99
N ALA A 364 -14.17 24.50 -18.21
CA ALA A 364 -14.42 25.03 -16.85
C ALA A 364 -15.69 25.89 -16.74
N ALA A 365 -15.95 26.74 -17.72
CA ALA A 365 -17.13 27.62 -17.74
C ALA A 365 -18.47 26.89 -17.91
N SER A 366 -18.47 25.66 -18.43
CA SER A 366 -19.67 24.85 -18.63
C SER A 366 -19.94 23.86 -17.52
N ILE A 367 -19.03 23.69 -16.57
CA ILE A 367 -19.17 22.74 -15.46
C ILE A 367 -20.18 23.28 -14.44
N THR A 368 -21.17 22.49 -14.12
CA THR A 368 -22.24 22.83 -13.18
C THR A 368 -22.22 21.96 -11.92
N MET A 369 -21.50 20.84 -11.93
CA MET A 369 -21.35 19.93 -10.80
C MET A 369 -19.97 19.27 -10.80
N ALA A 370 -19.38 19.16 -9.63
CA ALA A 370 -18.28 18.24 -9.34
C ALA A 370 -18.79 17.18 -8.36
N SER A 371 -18.73 15.92 -8.71
CA SER A 371 -19.19 14.82 -7.86
C SER A 371 -18.04 13.90 -7.46
N TRP A 372 -18.20 13.33 -6.28
CA TRP A 372 -17.19 12.52 -5.60
C TRP A 372 -17.83 11.18 -5.20
N VAL A 373 -17.43 10.10 -5.86
CA VAL A 373 -18.04 8.77 -5.67
C VAL A 373 -16.97 7.81 -5.20
N ARG A 374 -17.15 7.21 -4.01
CA ARG A 374 -16.21 6.23 -3.48
C ARG A 374 -16.23 4.97 -4.34
N LEU A 375 -15.07 4.32 -4.52
CA LEU A 375 -14.95 3.08 -5.27
C LEU A 375 -15.85 1.99 -4.67
N GLY A 376 -16.63 1.31 -5.50
CA GLY A 376 -17.59 0.31 -5.04
C GLY A 376 -16.94 -1.03 -4.71
N SER A 377 -17.54 -1.74 -3.75
CA SER A 377 -17.18 -3.07 -3.29
C SER A 377 -18.48 -3.82 -2.95
N VAL A 378 -18.99 -4.58 -3.91
CA VAL A 378 -20.39 -5.03 -3.97
C VAL A 378 -20.49 -6.53 -3.76
N THR A 379 -21.46 -6.94 -2.94
CA THR A 379 -21.95 -8.31 -2.85
C THR A 379 -23.38 -8.33 -2.30
N HIS A 380 -24.17 -9.33 -2.63
CA HIS A 380 -25.49 -9.60 -2.03
C HIS A 380 -26.42 -8.37 -1.95
N ALA A 381 -26.55 -7.62 -3.06
CA ALA A 381 -27.40 -6.42 -3.16
C ALA A 381 -26.97 -5.22 -2.28
N PHE A 382 -25.76 -5.24 -1.74
CA PHE A 382 -25.19 -4.17 -0.94
C PHE A 382 -23.76 -3.83 -1.38
N ASP A 383 -23.51 -2.56 -1.63
CA ASP A 383 -22.17 -2.04 -1.83
C ASP A 383 -21.62 -1.54 -0.49
N GLU A 384 -20.68 -2.28 0.09
CA GLU A 384 -20.14 -2.02 1.42
C GLU A 384 -19.28 -0.75 1.48
N ASN A 385 -18.96 -0.17 0.31
CA ASN A 385 -17.97 0.89 0.23
C ASN A 385 -18.45 2.15 -0.50
N GLN A 386 -19.46 2.08 -1.39
CA GLN A 386 -19.91 3.23 -2.17
C GLN A 386 -20.46 4.37 -1.30
N ARG A 387 -20.17 5.59 -1.71
CA ARG A 387 -20.66 6.82 -1.10
C ARG A 387 -20.62 7.92 -2.15
N PHE A 388 -21.62 8.78 -2.15
CA PHE A 388 -21.71 9.92 -3.06
C PHE A 388 -21.74 11.23 -2.29
N MET A 389 -21.10 12.26 -2.83
CA MET A 389 -21.23 13.64 -2.38
C MET A 389 -20.94 14.62 -3.52
N LYS A 390 -21.46 15.85 -3.38
CA LYS A 390 -21.17 16.96 -4.27
C LYS A 390 -20.08 17.82 -3.68
N LEU A 391 -19.07 18.17 -4.49
CA LEU A 391 -18.02 19.07 -4.08
C LEU A 391 -18.32 20.52 -4.51
N ARG A 392 -18.02 21.46 -3.65
CA ARG A 392 -18.04 22.90 -4.00
C ARG A 392 -16.85 23.22 -4.86
N PHE A 393 -17.02 24.12 -5.80
CA PHE A 393 -15.93 24.59 -6.65
C PHE A 393 -16.18 26.01 -7.16
N THR A 394 -15.13 26.66 -7.60
CA THR A 394 -15.14 27.93 -8.36
C THR A 394 -14.37 27.78 -9.64
N ALA A 395 -14.90 28.29 -10.75
CA ALA A 395 -14.18 28.30 -12.03
C ALA A 395 -13.13 29.43 -12.02
N SER A 396 -11.92 29.11 -12.49
CA SER A 396 -10.80 30.08 -12.57
C SER A 396 -9.79 29.61 -13.64
N GLY A 397 -9.34 30.49 -14.50
CA GLY A 397 -8.17 30.35 -15.36
C GLY A 397 -8.00 28.97 -16.05
N GLY A 398 -9.00 28.48 -16.80
CA GLY A 398 -8.91 27.19 -17.53
C GLY A 398 -9.07 25.93 -16.69
N GLY A 399 -9.68 26.05 -15.50
CA GLY A 399 -10.00 24.92 -14.63
C GLY A 399 -10.86 25.31 -13.44
N LEU A 400 -10.95 24.41 -12.46
CA LEU A 400 -11.76 24.57 -11.26
C LEU A 400 -10.88 24.51 -10.02
N ASN A 401 -11.17 25.36 -9.04
CA ASN A 401 -10.69 25.22 -7.67
C ASN A 401 -11.79 24.47 -6.90
N VAL A 402 -11.55 23.20 -6.57
CA VAL A 402 -12.51 22.30 -5.95
C VAL A 402 -12.18 22.15 -4.47
N VAL A 403 -13.19 22.25 -3.61
CA VAL A 403 -13.02 22.09 -2.16
C VAL A 403 -13.23 20.64 -1.78
N ALA A 404 -12.22 20.03 -1.17
CA ALA A 404 -12.27 18.66 -0.65
C ALA A 404 -13.30 18.50 0.48
N PRO A 405 -13.81 17.29 0.74
CA PRO A 405 -14.63 17.02 1.93
C PRO A 405 -13.94 17.48 3.22
N PRO A 406 -14.71 18.02 4.20
CA PRO A 406 -14.10 18.72 5.33
C PRO A 406 -13.39 17.78 6.34
N ASN A 407 -13.78 16.52 6.44
CA ASN A 407 -13.25 15.59 7.43
C ASN A 407 -13.55 14.12 7.07
N PRO A 408 -12.90 13.16 7.75
CA PRO A 408 -13.07 11.73 7.46
C PRO A 408 -14.44 11.13 7.85
N ASN A 409 -15.24 11.80 8.66
CA ASN A 409 -16.59 11.35 8.94
C ASN A 409 -17.51 11.52 7.71
N VAL A 410 -17.35 12.63 6.99
CA VAL A 410 -18.06 12.93 5.75
C VAL A 410 -17.53 12.04 4.61
N ALA A 411 -16.23 11.92 4.48
CA ALA A 411 -15.59 11.09 3.47
C ALA A 411 -14.53 10.16 4.12
N PRO A 412 -14.89 8.93 4.53
CA PRO A 412 -13.90 8.00 5.05
C PRO A 412 -12.67 7.89 4.15
N PRO A 413 -11.45 7.78 4.72
CA PRO A 413 -10.23 7.84 3.93
C PRO A 413 -10.17 6.72 2.89
N GLY A 414 -9.59 7.02 1.72
CA GLY A 414 -9.50 6.07 0.61
C GLY A 414 -9.62 6.73 -0.75
N HIS A 415 -9.93 5.95 -1.77
CA HIS A 415 -9.98 6.37 -3.17
C HIS A 415 -11.40 6.65 -3.63
N TYR A 416 -11.55 7.73 -4.39
CA TYR A 416 -12.82 8.21 -4.92
C TYR A 416 -12.68 8.59 -6.39
N MET A 417 -13.74 8.42 -7.14
CA MET A 417 -13.90 8.92 -8.50
C MET A 417 -14.37 10.37 -8.48
N LEU A 418 -13.58 11.29 -9.03
CA LEU A 418 -14.00 12.66 -9.30
C LEU A 418 -14.60 12.73 -10.71
N PHE A 419 -15.84 13.19 -10.82
CA PHE A 419 -16.47 13.52 -12.10
C PHE A 419 -16.77 15.00 -12.18
N LEU A 420 -16.60 15.60 -13.35
CA LEU A 420 -17.10 16.93 -13.69
C LEU A 420 -18.31 16.77 -14.62
N LEU A 421 -19.40 17.45 -14.30
CA LEU A 421 -20.61 17.39 -15.10
C LEU A 421 -20.94 18.76 -15.67
N ASN A 422 -21.28 18.81 -16.96
CA ASN A 422 -21.76 20.03 -17.62
C ASN A 422 -23.26 20.30 -17.37
N SER A 423 -23.79 21.38 -17.92
CA SER A 423 -25.21 21.79 -17.77
C SER A 423 -26.21 20.75 -18.29
N LYS A 424 -25.79 19.85 -19.19
CA LYS A 424 -26.60 18.72 -19.69
C LYS A 424 -26.44 17.47 -18.84
N LYS A 425 -25.75 17.55 -17.70
CA LYS A 425 -25.42 16.46 -16.78
C LYS A 425 -24.55 15.35 -17.40
N VAL A 426 -23.83 15.64 -18.47
CA VAL A 426 -22.88 14.69 -19.06
C VAL A 426 -21.63 14.66 -18.18
N PRO A 427 -21.23 13.51 -17.62
CA PRO A 427 -20.04 13.40 -16.78
C PRO A 427 -18.77 13.28 -17.61
N SER A 428 -17.67 13.79 -17.10
CA SER A 428 -16.31 13.44 -17.59
C SER A 428 -16.03 11.94 -17.41
N VAL A 429 -14.93 11.44 -17.96
CA VAL A 429 -14.28 10.25 -17.39
C VAL A 429 -13.72 10.65 -16.01
N ALA A 430 -13.85 9.78 -15.03
CA ALA A 430 -13.40 10.08 -13.68
C ALA A 430 -11.88 10.10 -13.57
N LYS A 431 -11.37 10.95 -12.67
CA LYS A 431 -10.05 10.76 -12.07
C LYS A 431 -10.22 10.10 -10.71
N ILE A 432 -9.49 9.03 -10.46
CA ILE A 432 -9.47 8.39 -9.15
C ILE A 432 -8.46 9.15 -8.29
N ILE A 433 -8.94 9.69 -7.17
CA ILE A 433 -8.16 10.53 -6.26
C ILE A 433 -8.26 9.95 -4.86
N ARG A 434 -7.16 9.90 -4.14
CA ARG A 434 -7.11 9.47 -2.74
C ARG A 434 -7.39 10.65 -1.82
N ILE A 435 -8.18 10.42 -0.76
CA ILE A 435 -8.33 11.37 0.34
C ILE A 435 -7.99 10.68 1.67
N GLY A 436 -7.25 11.38 2.50
CA GLY A 436 -6.82 10.85 3.80
C GLY A 436 -5.90 9.64 3.65
N GLY A 437 -4.96 9.47 4.54
CA GLY A 437 -3.99 8.36 4.49
C GLY A 437 -2.62 8.86 4.89
N GLY A 438 -2.55 9.48 6.04
CA GLY A 438 -1.35 9.71 6.85
C GLY A 438 -1.78 9.48 8.28
N GLY A 439 -0.89 8.91 9.11
CA GLY A 439 -1.15 8.37 10.44
C GLY A 439 -2.06 9.21 11.36
N THR A 440 -2.64 8.49 12.24
CA THR A 440 -3.62 8.90 13.25
C THR A 440 -3.19 10.11 14.07
N THR A 441 -3.98 11.19 13.95
CA THR A 441 -4.24 12.13 15.06
C THR A 441 -5.69 12.61 15.00
N PRO A 442 -6.37 12.83 16.13
CA PRO A 442 -7.74 13.34 16.17
C PRO A 442 -7.79 14.78 15.66
N PRO A 443 -8.95 15.24 15.12
CA PRO A 443 -9.03 16.54 14.50
C PRO A 443 -8.81 17.67 15.50
N PRO A 444 -7.97 18.65 15.19
CA PRO A 444 -7.97 19.92 15.89
C PRO A 444 -9.15 20.76 15.40
N THR A 445 -9.76 21.46 16.32
CA THR A 445 -10.58 22.66 16.03
C THR A 445 -9.77 23.68 15.26
N ASP A 446 -10.33 24.25 14.19
CA ASP A 446 -9.82 25.24 13.25
C ASP A 446 -8.33 25.60 13.35
N PRO A 447 -7.50 25.28 12.35
CA PRO A 447 -6.12 25.74 12.36
C PRO A 447 -5.99 27.14 11.79
N PRO A 448 -5.10 27.95 12.39
CA PRO A 448 -4.58 29.12 11.69
C PRO A 448 -3.71 28.64 10.50
N PRO A 449 -3.51 29.49 9.48
CA PRO A 449 -2.68 29.12 8.34
C PRO A 449 -1.24 28.87 8.80
N ASN A 450 -0.65 27.79 8.30
CA ASN A 450 0.74 27.37 8.51
C ASN A 450 1.01 26.53 9.77
N THR A 451 0.68 25.21 9.74
CA THR A 451 1.07 24.28 10.81
C THR A 451 2.04 23.23 10.28
N GLY A 452 3.30 23.33 10.77
CA GLY A 452 4.32 22.32 10.59
C GLY A 452 3.93 20.97 11.23
N TYR A 453 4.42 19.87 10.66
CA TYR A 453 4.32 18.54 11.27
C TYR A 453 5.61 18.15 11.97
N THR A 454 5.54 17.25 12.96
CA THR A 454 6.72 16.71 13.62
C THR A 454 7.35 15.62 12.75
N ALA A 455 8.47 15.93 12.12
CA ALA A 455 9.22 14.98 11.28
C ALA A 455 10.05 13.99 12.12
N VAL A 456 10.54 14.45 13.28
CA VAL A 456 11.19 13.62 14.29
C VAL A 456 10.62 14.04 15.64
N ALA A 457 10.02 13.13 16.37
CA ALA A 457 9.48 13.41 17.70
C ALA A 457 10.51 13.11 18.79
N PHE A 458 10.40 13.75 19.94
CA PHE A 458 11.10 13.28 21.15
C PHE A 458 10.75 11.81 21.42
N GLY A 459 11.70 11.06 21.98
CA GLY A 459 11.56 9.60 22.19
C GLY A 459 11.77 8.75 20.95
N SER A 460 12.15 9.30 19.81
CA SER A 460 12.40 8.55 18.58
C SER A 460 13.58 7.59 18.70
N GLU A 461 13.58 6.51 17.90
CA GLU A 461 14.73 5.59 17.81
C GLU A 461 15.87 6.24 17.01
N TRP A 462 17.10 6.21 17.55
CA TRP A 462 18.31 6.71 16.91
C TRP A 462 19.35 5.59 16.78
N LYS A 463 20.12 5.62 15.71
CA LYS A 463 21.40 4.91 15.64
C LYS A 463 22.45 5.72 16.36
N TYR A 464 23.32 5.05 17.15
CA TYR A 464 24.36 5.73 17.92
C TYR A 464 25.68 4.96 17.97
N ASP A 465 26.78 5.70 18.09
CA ASP A 465 28.12 5.16 18.32
C ASP A 465 28.71 5.70 19.63
N ASP A 466 28.74 4.83 20.64
CA ASP A 466 29.25 5.08 22.00
C ASP A 466 30.58 4.37 22.28
N ARG A 467 31.28 3.89 21.21
CA ARG A 467 32.53 3.11 21.33
C ARG A 467 33.77 3.94 21.52
N ASN A 468 33.66 5.27 21.61
CA ASN A 468 34.76 6.24 21.67
C ASN A 468 35.74 6.11 20.48
N VAL A 469 35.19 6.00 19.27
CA VAL A 469 35.94 5.88 18.00
C VAL A 469 35.55 7.04 17.08
N ASP A 470 36.49 7.63 16.40
CA ASP A 470 36.25 8.66 15.37
C ASP A 470 35.62 7.99 14.12
N PRO A 471 34.39 8.29 13.75
CA PRO A 471 33.77 7.72 12.56
C PRO A 471 34.28 8.32 11.25
N GLY A 472 35.22 9.31 11.30
CA GLY A 472 35.77 10.03 10.16
C GLY A 472 34.83 11.15 9.67
N SER A 473 35.32 11.99 8.73
CA SER A 473 34.59 13.22 8.32
C SER A 473 33.28 12.96 7.57
N ALA A 474 33.10 11.79 6.99
CA ALA A 474 31.90 11.45 6.19
C ALA A 474 30.66 11.08 7.02
N TRP A 475 30.77 10.95 8.35
CA TRP A 475 29.69 10.47 9.22
C TRP A 475 28.43 11.35 9.21
N THR A 476 28.53 12.60 8.79
CA THR A 476 27.38 13.54 8.68
C THR A 476 26.62 13.40 7.36
N SER A 477 27.17 12.72 6.36
CA SER A 477 26.58 12.59 5.02
C SER A 477 25.47 11.53 4.98
N SER A 478 24.54 11.66 4.03
CA SER A 478 23.43 10.69 3.81
C SER A 478 23.95 9.31 3.41
N GLY A 479 25.04 9.24 2.64
CA GLY A 479 25.64 7.99 2.15
C GLY A 479 26.56 7.27 3.15
N PHE A 480 26.75 7.77 4.37
CA PHE A 480 27.59 7.10 5.38
C PHE A 480 26.91 5.82 5.89
N SER A 481 27.65 4.71 5.92
CA SER A 481 27.16 3.44 6.46
C SER A 481 27.25 3.41 7.98
N ASP A 482 26.10 3.47 8.65
CA ASP A 482 25.94 3.31 10.09
C ASP A 482 25.41 1.91 10.47
N ALA A 483 25.62 0.90 9.61
CA ALA A 483 25.11 -0.45 9.79
C ALA A 483 25.67 -1.16 11.05
N THR A 484 26.86 -0.75 11.52
CA THR A 484 27.49 -1.31 12.72
C THR A 484 27.19 -0.52 14.00
N TRP A 485 26.41 0.55 13.90
CA TRP A 485 26.02 1.34 15.05
C TRP A 485 24.91 0.65 15.83
N LYS A 486 24.88 0.86 17.13
CA LYS A 486 23.77 0.42 17.97
C LYS A 486 22.52 1.26 17.67
N LYS A 487 21.37 0.85 18.18
CA LYS A 487 20.12 1.60 18.07
C LYS A 487 19.30 1.54 19.36
N GLY A 488 18.54 2.58 19.62
CA GLY A 488 17.66 2.65 20.78
C GLY A 488 16.79 3.90 20.75
N PRO A 489 15.65 3.88 21.48
CA PRO A 489 14.80 5.05 21.63
C PRO A 489 15.49 6.13 22.49
N ALA A 490 15.28 7.41 22.18
CA ALA A 490 15.66 8.52 23.02
C ALA A 490 14.70 8.61 24.25
N GLN A 491 15.08 9.18 25.36
CA GLN A 491 16.34 9.85 25.66
C GLN A 491 17.48 8.84 25.72
N LEU A 492 18.61 9.15 25.09
CA LEU A 492 19.81 8.31 25.12
C LEU A 492 20.87 9.00 26.00
N GLY A 493 21.42 8.28 26.94
CA GLY A 493 22.38 8.88 27.87
C GLY A 493 22.96 7.93 28.89
N TYR A 494 23.62 8.50 29.88
CA TYR A 494 24.04 7.82 31.11
C TYR A 494 24.26 8.83 32.24
N GLY A 495 24.03 8.38 33.46
CA GLY A 495 24.30 9.14 34.71
C GLY A 495 23.07 9.69 35.38
N GLU A 496 21.95 9.69 34.73
CA GLU A 496 20.63 10.08 35.27
C GLU A 496 19.71 8.85 35.39
N THR A 497 18.45 9.03 35.68
CA THR A 497 17.48 7.93 35.88
C THR A 497 16.34 7.97 34.90
N ASP A 498 16.40 8.83 33.90
CA ASP A 498 15.35 9.08 32.91
C ASP A 498 15.78 8.72 31.47
N GLU A 499 16.96 8.07 31.32
CA GLU A 499 17.37 7.54 30.03
C GLU A 499 16.55 6.29 29.66
N GLU A 500 15.92 6.31 28.49
CA GLU A 500 15.26 5.12 27.90
C GLU A 500 16.30 4.17 27.32
N THR A 501 17.41 4.72 26.79
CA THR A 501 18.56 3.94 26.27
C THR A 501 19.83 4.34 26.98
N ALA A 502 20.37 3.42 27.81
CA ALA A 502 21.65 3.61 28.49
C ALA A 502 22.83 3.44 27.52
N LEU A 503 23.65 4.47 27.38
CA LEU A 503 24.87 4.46 26.59
C LEU A 503 26.07 3.91 27.40
N THR A 504 27.08 3.43 26.70
CA THR A 504 28.34 3.00 27.34
C THR A 504 29.18 4.20 27.74
N LYS A 505 29.45 4.34 29.03
CA LYS A 505 30.39 5.33 29.56
C LYS A 505 31.81 4.75 29.62
N THR A 506 32.77 5.43 29.03
CA THR A 506 34.19 5.03 29.14
C THR A 506 34.88 5.71 30.34
N THR A 507 36.05 5.21 30.74
CA THR A 507 36.90 5.84 31.75
C THR A 507 38.29 6.02 31.19
N PRO A 508 38.76 7.24 30.90
CA PRO A 508 38.06 8.54 31.08
C PRO A 508 36.79 8.66 30.18
N ALA A 509 35.90 9.59 30.54
CA ALA A 509 34.68 9.81 29.80
C ALA A 509 35.02 10.16 28.32
N GLN A 510 34.34 9.52 27.38
CA GLN A 510 34.54 9.77 25.95
C GLN A 510 34.21 11.22 25.59
N PRO A 511 35.07 11.90 24.81
CA PRO A 511 34.82 13.29 24.45
C PRO A 511 33.58 13.51 23.61
N THR A 512 33.18 12.52 22.81
CA THR A 512 32.10 12.64 21.83
C THR A 512 31.33 11.33 21.68
N VAL A 513 30.00 11.43 21.63
CA VAL A 513 29.09 10.37 21.22
C VAL A 513 28.35 10.84 19.98
N TYR A 514 28.08 9.93 19.05
CA TYR A 514 27.48 10.22 17.74
C TYR A 514 26.12 9.57 17.61
N PHE A 515 25.17 10.31 16.98
CA PHE A 515 23.81 9.86 16.75
C PHE A 515 23.43 10.14 15.31
N ARG A 516 22.65 9.23 14.68
CA ARG A 516 22.16 9.41 13.31
C ARG A 516 20.71 8.92 13.20
N ARG A 517 19.95 9.62 12.38
CA ARG A 517 18.58 9.24 12.03
C ARG A 517 18.22 9.71 10.63
N LYS A 518 17.60 8.84 9.85
CA LYS A 518 16.95 9.20 8.59
C LYS A 518 15.48 9.53 8.84
N PHE A 519 14.94 10.49 8.10
CA PHE A 519 13.53 10.87 8.13
C PHE A 519 13.10 11.41 6.77
N THR A 520 11.80 11.32 6.46
CA THR A 520 11.25 11.74 5.16
C THR A 520 10.51 13.07 5.28
N VAL A 521 10.75 13.96 4.34
CA VAL A 521 10.06 15.24 4.18
C VAL A 521 9.08 15.14 3.00
N HIS A 522 7.82 15.48 3.28
CA HIS A 522 6.73 15.44 2.30
C HIS A 522 6.30 16.89 1.96
N GLY A 523 6.82 17.45 0.88
CA GLY A 523 6.55 18.83 0.42
C GLY A 523 7.73 19.77 0.58
N MET A 524 7.65 20.96 -0.06
CA MET A 524 8.69 21.98 0.10
C MET A 524 8.64 22.59 1.52
N VAL A 525 9.76 22.50 2.20
CA VAL A 525 9.90 23.07 3.54
C VAL A 525 10.05 24.58 3.43
N GLU A 526 9.22 25.33 4.13
CA GLU A 526 9.41 26.77 4.30
C GLU A 526 10.43 27.04 5.39
N GLN A 527 10.25 26.41 6.54
CA GLN A 527 11.16 26.41 7.67
C GLN A 527 10.91 25.23 8.60
N ALA A 528 11.86 24.91 9.46
CA ALA A 528 11.68 23.92 10.51
C ALA A 528 12.16 24.45 11.85
N THR A 529 11.51 24.00 12.93
CA THR A 529 11.95 24.24 14.31
C THR A 529 12.60 22.98 14.85
N LEU A 530 13.85 23.08 15.24
CA LEU A 530 14.63 22.01 15.88
C LEU A 530 14.72 22.31 17.36
N GLN A 531 14.34 21.34 18.17
CA GLN A 531 14.55 21.33 19.62
C GLN A 531 15.45 20.15 19.96
N VAL A 532 16.49 20.38 20.77
CA VAL A 532 17.43 19.33 21.18
C VAL A 532 17.67 19.38 22.67
N ILE A 533 17.50 18.25 23.35
CA ILE A 533 17.92 18.01 24.71
C ILE A 533 19.36 17.52 24.65
N HIS A 534 20.23 18.14 25.43
CA HIS A 534 21.65 17.79 25.43
C HIS A 534 22.34 18.16 26.75
N ASP A 535 23.35 17.43 27.01
CA ASP A 535 24.32 17.66 28.09
C ASP A 535 25.71 17.23 27.57
N ASP A 536 26.69 18.03 27.49
CA ASP A 536 27.07 19.44 27.58
C ASP A 536 26.99 20.13 26.18
N GLY A 537 27.98 19.86 25.31
CA GLY A 537 28.07 20.44 23.95
C GLY A 537 27.32 19.63 22.93
N VAL A 538 26.59 20.26 22.00
CA VAL A 538 25.89 19.60 20.93
C VAL A 538 26.14 20.28 19.59
N ALA A 539 26.31 19.50 18.51
CA ALA A 539 26.25 20.00 17.14
C ALA A 539 25.35 19.08 16.28
N VAL A 540 24.44 19.71 15.52
CA VAL A 540 23.46 19.04 14.68
C VAL A 540 23.75 19.36 13.21
N PHE A 541 23.77 18.32 12.40
CA PHE A 541 23.98 18.38 10.96
C PHE A 541 22.75 17.83 10.24
N LEU A 542 22.35 18.50 9.19
CA LEU A 542 21.29 18.08 8.28
C LEU A 542 21.93 17.87 6.88
N ASN A 543 21.84 16.67 6.34
CA ASN A 543 22.40 16.30 5.04
C ASN A 543 23.88 16.73 4.88
N GLY A 544 24.70 16.49 5.91
CA GLY A 544 26.10 16.84 5.95
C GLY A 544 26.42 18.31 6.32
N THR A 545 25.42 19.20 6.34
CA THR A 545 25.61 20.62 6.67
C THR A 545 25.25 20.91 8.13
N GLN A 546 26.14 21.57 8.88
CA GLN A 546 25.84 21.97 10.27
C GLN A 546 24.72 23.01 10.28
N VAL A 547 23.65 22.71 11.02
CA VAL A 547 22.46 23.57 11.18
C VAL A 547 22.31 24.16 12.57
N PHE A 548 22.93 23.54 13.57
CA PHE A 548 22.94 24.05 14.95
C PHE A 548 24.23 23.64 15.67
N SER A 549 24.65 24.46 16.61
CA SER A 549 25.75 24.08 17.52
C SER A 549 25.72 24.96 18.78
N LYS A 550 25.96 24.33 19.92
CA LYS A 550 26.10 24.99 21.22
C LYS A 550 27.18 24.31 22.04
N TYR A 551 28.06 25.10 22.60
CA TYR A 551 29.22 24.64 23.38
C TYR A 551 30.17 23.68 22.64
N VAL A 552 30.24 23.75 21.30
CA VAL A 552 31.17 22.98 20.48
C VAL A 552 32.16 23.93 19.81
N GLY A 553 33.34 24.06 20.42
CA GLY A 553 34.45 24.87 19.88
C GLY A 553 35.22 24.14 18.77
N SER A 554 35.12 22.80 18.68
CA SER A 554 35.76 21.97 17.67
C SER A 554 34.94 20.71 17.45
N THR A 555 34.76 20.31 16.19
CA THR A 555 34.09 19.06 15.79
C THR A 555 35.00 17.82 15.82
N ALA A 556 36.28 17.99 16.11
CA ALA A 556 37.22 16.86 16.22
C ALA A 556 36.77 15.89 17.32
N HIS A 557 36.83 14.59 17.08
CA HIS A 557 36.37 13.54 17.99
C HIS A 557 36.96 13.69 19.40
N SER A 558 38.27 13.97 19.51
CA SER A 558 39.01 14.07 20.79
C SER A 558 38.80 15.37 21.55
N ALA A 559 38.08 16.34 20.97
CA ALA A 559 37.82 17.62 21.64
C ALA A 559 36.61 17.52 22.56
N TYR A 560 36.78 17.99 23.81
CA TYR A 560 35.69 18.19 24.75
C TYR A 560 34.86 19.43 24.41
N ALA A 561 33.71 19.59 25.04
CA ALA A 561 32.87 20.76 24.91
C ALA A 561 33.62 22.05 25.32
N SER A 562 33.26 23.17 24.70
CA SER A 562 33.82 24.50 25.02
C SER A 562 33.04 25.23 26.14
N GLY A 563 32.04 24.63 26.69
CA GLY A 563 31.20 25.10 27.79
C GLY A 563 30.37 23.94 28.37
N THR A 564 29.67 24.19 29.45
CA THR A 564 28.83 23.22 30.15
C THR A 564 27.36 23.59 30.02
N ALA A 565 26.52 22.62 29.91
CA ALA A 565 25.07 22.72 30.04
C ALA A 565 24.63 22.18 31.43
N SER A 566 23.44 22.53 31.88
CA SER A 566 22.81 21.82 32.98
C SER A 566 22.17 20.56 32.43
N ASP A 567 21.99 19.57 33.29
CA ASP A 567 21.33 18.29 32.96
C ASP A 567 20.07 18.54 32.16
N ASN A 568 19.90 17.78 31.06
CA ASN A 568 18.73 17.84 30.20
C ASN A 568 18.44 19.26 29.62
N SER A 569 19.47 20.03 29.29
CA SER A 569 19.28 21.37 28.70
C SER A 569 18.58 21.31 27.37
N LEU A 570 17.44 21.99 27.25
CA LEU A 570 16.72 22.17 26.00
C LEU A 570 17.27 23.36 25.23
N SER A 571 17.64 23.17 23.98
CA SER A 571 18.01 24.22 23.04
C SER A 571 17.12 24.18 21.80
N GLU A 572 16.85 25.35 21.23
CA GLU A 572 15.96 25.51 20.07
C GLU A 572 16.61 26.37 19.00
N THR A 573 16.33 26.05 17.73
CA THR A 573 16.71 26.87 16.58
C THR A 573 15.72 26.68 15.42
N THR A 574 15.72 27.65 14.49
CA THR A 574 14.97 27.56 13.25
C THR A 574 15.91 27.23 12.09
N ILE A 575 15.53 26.27 11.27
CA ILE A 575 16.30 25.84 10.09
C ILE A 575 15.54 26.31 8.83
N PRO A 576 16.17 27.07 7.92
CA PRO A 576 15.55 27.45 6.65
C PRO A 576 15.19 26.23 5.80
N GLY A 577 14.05 26.30 5.09
CA GLY A 577 13.56 25.20 4.25
C GLY A 577 14.53 24.77 3.15
N SER A 578 15.36 25.69 2.65
CA SER A 578 16.39 25.41 1.64
C SER A 578 17.50 24.42 2.10
N ARG A 579 17.48 24.00 3.36
CA ARG A 579 18.39 22.98 3.91
C ARG A 579 17.83 21.55 3.81
N PHE A 580 16.54 21.43 3.52
CA PHE A 580 15.87 20.14 3.41
C PHE A 580 15.81 19.68 1.95
N LEU A 581 15.98 18.37 1.77
CA LEU A 581 15.66 17.70 0.51
C LEU A 581 14.19 17.27 0.57
N MET A 582 13.50 17.30 -0.55
CA MET A 582 12.26 16.54 -0.69
C MET A 582 12.59 15.05 -0.64
N GLY A 583 11.81 14.25 0.11
CA GLY A 583 12.13 12.85 0.33
C GLY A 583 13.00 12.61 1.57
N GLU A 584 13.97 11.68 1.48
CA GLU A 584 14.80 11.29 2.59
C GLU A 584 15.83 12.36 2.96
N ASN A 585 15.91 12.65 4.25
CA ASN A 585 16.89 13.55 4.88
C ASN A 585 17.60 12.82 6.02
N THR A 586 18.83 13.20 6.32
CA THR A 586 19.61 12.62 7.41
C THR A 586 19.95 13.68 8.45
N LEU A 587 19.55 13.44 9.70
CA LEU A 587 20.07 14.12 10.87
C LEU A 587 21.28 13.35 11.41
N ALA A 588 22.37 14.06 11.65
CA ALA A 588 23.55 13.56 12.32
C ALA A 588 23.88 14.49 13.49
N VAL A 589 24.08 13.95 14.67
CA VAL A 589 24.27 14.74 15.90
C VAL A 589 25.51 14.23 16.63
N MET A 590 26.34 15.14 17.10
CA MET A 590 27.35 14.83 18.11
C MET A 590 27.03 15.51 19.42
N VAL A 591 27.15 14.76 20.51
CA VAL A 591 27.12 15.31 21.87
C VAL A 591 28.48 15.17 22.48
N LYS A 592 28.96 16.25 23.09
CA LYS A 592 30.31 16.34 23.67
C LYS A 592 30.24 16.53 25.17
N GLN A 593 31.04 15.77 25.85
CA GLN A 593 31.27 15.90 27.29
C GLN A 593 32.07 17.17 27.64
N ALA A 594 31.82 17.78 28.79
CA ALA A 594 32.58 18.92 29.29
C ALA A 594 34.08 18.58 29.46
N ASN A 595 34.36 17.39 29.98
CA ASN A 595 35.73 16.95 30.29
C ASN A 595 35.80 15.44 30.57
N ALA A 596 37.02 14.95 30.86
CA ALA A 596 37.29 13.52 31.06
C ALA A 596 36.66 12.91 32.35
N THR A 597 36.12 13.74 33.23
CA THR A 597 35.50 13.33 34.49
C THR A 597 34.00 13.58 34.58
N SER A 598 33.38 13.97 33.44
CA SER A 598 31.94 14.21 33.38
C SER A 598 31.14 13.00 33.83
N SER A 599 30.08 13.26 34.61
CA SER A 599 29.27 12.21 35.26
C SER A 599 28.20 11.62 34.37
N ASP A 600 27.67 12.40 33.48
CA ASP A 600 26.42 12.21 32.76
C ASP A 600 26.51 12.64 31.28
N LEU A 601 25.58 12.24 30.47
CA LEU A 601 25.35 12.67 29.11
C LEU A 601 23.89 12.38 28.76
N SER A 602 23.20 13.34 28.17
CA SER A 602 21.85 13.13 27.67
C SER A 602 21.65 13.67 26.26
N PHE A 603 20.79 12.97 25.48
CA PHE A 603 20.41 13.36 24.13
C PHE A 603 19.00 12.94 23.79
N ASP A 604 18.22 13.90 23.33
CA ASP A 604 16.97 13.69 22.56
C ASP A 604 16.75 14.85 21.59
N LEU A 605 15.94 14.66 20.52
CA LEU A 605 15.73 15.69 19.52
C LEU A 605 14.32 15.60 18.91
N GLU A 606 13.67 16.78 18.82
CA GLU A 606 12.44 16.97 18.06
C GLU A 606 12.70 17.91 16.88
N LEU A 607 12.14 17.57 15.70
CA LEU A 607 12.14 18.40 14.51
C LEU A 607 10.73 18.60 14.00
N LYS A 608 10.23 19.82 14.07
CA LYS A 608 8.94 20.24 13.48
C LYS A 608 9.21 20.97 12.17
N VAL A 609 8.56 20.52 11.09
CA VAL A 609 8.76 21.02 9.75
C VAL A 609 7.49 21.72 9.27
N ALA A 610 7.59 23.01 8.90
CA ALA A 610 6.53 23.72 8.23
C ALA A 610 6.74 23.61 6.71
N THR A 611 5.76 23.03 6.00
CA THR A 611 5.78 22.88 4.54
C THR A 611 4.70 23.76 3.92
N ASP A 612 4.82 24.01 2.62
CA ASP A 612 3.79 24.69 1.82
C ASP A 612 2.46 23.92 1.68
N GLY A 613 2.38 22.74 2.30
CA GLY A 613 1.18 21.88 2.27
C GLY A 613 0.90 21.24 0.91
N MET A 614 1.78 21.42 -0.08
CA MET A 614 1.65 20.83 -1.40
C MET A 614 2.44 19.51 -1.47
N GLN A 615 1.83 18.48 -2.04
CA GLN A 615 2.54 17.26 -2.40
C GLN A 615 3.16 17.45 -3.78
N HIS A 616 4.48 17.58 -3.83
CA HIS A 616 5.21 17.70 -5.09
C HIS A 616 5.60 16.32 -5.61
N ASP A 617 5.55 16.15 -6.94
CA ASP A 617 6.15 14.98 -7.56
C ASP A 617 7.66 15.00 -7.33
N ALA A 618 8.25 13.88 -6.96
CA ALA A 618 9.69 13.72 -6.79
C ALA A 618 10.16 12.38 -7.32
N LEU A 619 11.36 12.36 -7.85
CA LEU A 619 12.12 11.15 -8.20
C LEU A 619 13.26 11.03 -7.21
N ILE A 620 13.60 9.81 -6.80
CA ILE A 620 14.72 9.52 -5.90
C ILE A 620 15.51 8.35 -6.47
N MET A 621 16.77 8.59 -6.82
CA MET A 621 17.68 7.56 -7.32
C MET A 621 18.11 6.65 -6.16
N GLU A 622 17.87 5.35 -6.28
CA GLU A 622 18.25 4.38 -5.25
C GLU A 622 19.51 3.58 -5.60
N SER A 623 19.69 3.23 -6.87
CA SER A 623 20.85 2.44 -7.31
C SER A 623 21.17 2.66 -8.80
N PRO A 624 22.45 2.82 -9.18
CA PRO A 624 23.59 3.11 -8.28
C PRO A 624 23.42 4.49 -7.66
N ASN A 625 23.79 4.65 -6.40
CA ASN A 625 23.64 5.93 -5.69
C ASN A 625 24.97 6.51 -5.18
N GLY A 626 26.09 5.94 -5.62
CA GLY A 626 27.44 6.44 -5.46
C GLY A 626 28.37 5.57 -4.63
N GLY A 627 29.66 5.63 -4.97
CA GLY A 627 30.69 4.82 -4.36
C GLY A 627 30.90 3.45 -5.01
N GLU A 628 30.00 3.01 -5.91
CA GLU A 628 30.12 1.75 -6.62
C GLU A 628 31.25 1.79 -7.64
N THR A 629 31.79 0.62 -7.97
CA THR A 629 32.70 0.46 -9.12
C THR A 629 32.01 -0.36 -10.19
N LEU A 630 31.60 0.30 -11.24
CA LEU A 630 30.93 -0.27 -12.41
C LEU A 630 31.91 -0.66 -13.49
N ARG A 631 31.58 -1.68 -14.27
CA ARG A 631 32.46 -2.15 -15.35
C ARG A 631 31.90 -1.78 -16.73
N PRO A 632 32.73 -1.20 -17.59
CA PRO A 632 32.35 -0.91 -18.98
C PRO A 632 31.81 -2.14 -19.71
N GLY A 633 30.67 -1.99 -20.37
CA GLY A 633 30.01 -3.04 -21.15
C GLY A 633 29.08 -3.98 -20.33
N ASN A 634 29.10 -3.88 -19.01
CA ASN A 634 28.10 -4.57 -18.19
C ASN A 634 26.74 -3.87 -18.26
N VAL A 635 25.68 -4.61 -17.96
CA VAL A 635 24.35 -4.04 -17.74
C VAL A 635 24.17 -3.79 -16.24
N GLN A 636 23.93 -2.53 -15.88
CA GLN A 636 23.62 -2.11 -14.51
C GLN A 636 22.12 -1.83 -14.41
N MET A 637 21.47 -2.40 -13.41
CA MET A 637 20.08 -2.06 -13.08
C MET A 637 20.07 -0.70 -12.38
N LEU A 638 19.44 0.28 -12.98
CA LEU A 638 19.10 1.54 -12.32
C LEU A 638 17.79 1.36 -11.58
N GLN A 639 17.70 1.88 -10.36
CA GLN A 639 16.48 1.82 -9.54
C GLN A 639 16.20 3.19 -8.96
N TRP A 640 14.91 3.53 -8.90
CA TRP A 640 14.44 4.79 -8.32
C TRP A 640 13.05 4.65 -7.72
N MET A 641 12.78 5.47 -6.71
CA MET A 641 11.43 5.68 -6.20
C MET A 641 10.80 6.93 -6.82
N THR A 642 9.49 6.91 -6.92
CA THR A 642 8.69 8.06 -7.34
C THR A 642 7.72 8.43 -6.23
N HIS A 643 7.74 9.67 -5.79
CA HIS A 643 6.70 10.26 -4.97
C HIS A 643 5.79 11.12 -5.84
N GLY A 644 4.48 11.07 -5.56
CA GLY A 644 3.48 11.68 -6.42
C GLY A 644 3.06 10.79 -7.60
N ALA A 645 2.06 11.22 -8.33
CA ALA A 645 1.47 10.43 -9.43
C ALA A 645 1.63 11.11 -10.81
N GLY A 646 2.37 12.22 -10.86
CA GLY A 646 2.46 13.04 -12.07
C GLY A 646 3.63 12.73 -12.99
N VAL A 647 4.48 11.75 -12.67
CA VAL A 647 5.63 11.35 -13.50
C VAL A 647 5.26 10.09 -14.29
N ASP A 648 4.88 10.25 -15.54
CA ASP A 648 4.52 9.11 -16.41
C ASP A 648 5.74 8.47 -17.07
N ASN A 649 6.70 9.30 -17.48
CA ASN A 649 7.94 8.88 -18.14
C ASN A 649 9.13 9.62 -17.56
N VAL A 650 10.26 8.94 -17.51
CA VAL A 650 11.50 9.49 -17.02
C VAL A 650 12.55 9.59 -18.13
N ARG A 651 13.49 10.51 -17.93
CA ARG A 651 14.73 10.63 -18.70
C ARG A 651 15.88 10.24 -17.81
N VAL A 652 16.78 9.40 -18.30
CA VAL A 652 18.03 9.06 -17.66
C VAL A 652 19.20 9.73 -18.40
N GLN A 653 20.07 10.35 -17.63
CA GLN A 653 21.29 10.99 -18.15
C GLN A 653 22.52 10.53 -17.37
N PHE A 654 23.63 10.41 -18.05
CA PHE A 654 24.94 10.07 -17.47
C PHE A 654 25.91 11.22 -17.66
N SER A 655 26.70 11.48 -16.64
CA SER A 655 27.85 12.40 -16.68
C SER A 655 29.12 11.67 -16.21
N PRO A 656 30.22 11.71 -16.94
CA PRO A 656 31.51 11.15 -16.52
C PRO A 656 32.32 12.12 -15.64
N ASP A 657 31.90 13.34 -15.42
CA ASP A 657 32.65 14.45 -14.87
C ASP A 657 31.90 15.22 -13.76
N ASP A 658 31.21 14.47 -12.90
CA ASP A 658 30.46 14.99 -11.74
C ASP A 658 29.38 16.03 -12.10
N GLY A 659 28.71 15.81 -13.22
CA GLY A 659 27.60 16.67 -13.66
C GLY A 659 28.01 17.87 -14.50
N ALA A 660 29.29 18.02 -14.84
CA ALA A 660 29.75 19.14 -15.71
C ALA A 660 29.21 19.01 -17.14
N ASN A 661 29.16 17.79 -17.69
CA ASN A 661 28.58 17.49 -18.98
C ASN A 661 27.66 16.29 -18.90
N TRP A 662 26.44 16.39 -19.46
CA TRP A 662 25.43 15.36 -19.43
C TRP A 662 25.17 14.75 -20.81
N THR A 663 25.14 13.43 -20.89
CA THR A 663 24.70 12.68 -22.06
C THR A 663 23.39 11.97 -21.74
N THR A 664 22.39 12.14 -22.59
CA THR A 664 21.12 11.42 -22.43
C THR A 664 21.36 9.95 -22.75
N VAL A 665 21.09 9.08 -21.80
CA VAL A 665 21.10 7.61 -21.94
C VAL A 665 19.85 7.18 -22.69
N ASP A 666 18.71 7.60 -22.17
CA ASP A 666 17.40 7.36 -22.76
C ASP A 666 16.39 8.43 -22.30
N GLN A 667 15.33 8.61 -23.07
CA GLN A 667 14.23 9.53 -22.75
C GLN A 667 12.89 8.92 -23.11
N GLY A 668 11.89 9.14 -22.26
CA GLY A 668 10.58 8.54 -22.46
C GLY A 668 10.50 7.10 -21.93
N ILE A 669 11.35 6.74 -20.98
CA ILE A 669 11.29 5.47 -20.25
C ILE A 669 10.02 5.48 -19.41
N PRO A 670 9.14 4.47 -19.48
CA PRO A 670 8.01 4.36 -18.57
C PRO A 670 8.47 4.38 -17.12
N ASN A 671 7.80 5.16 -16.27
CA ASN A 671 8.18 5.29 -14.86
C ASN A 671 7.74 4.07 -14.04
N ILE A 672 8.47 2.98 -14.18
CA ILE A 672 8.22 1.68 -13.51
C ILE A 672 9.18 1.40 -12.35
N GLY A 673 10.07 2.37 -12.02
CA GLY A 673 10.98 2.28 -10.88
C GLY A 673 12.33 1.62 -11.20
N PHE A 674 12.57 1.15 -12.40
CA PHE A 674 13.86 0.57 -12.81
C PHE A 674 14.12 0.66 -14.31
N TYR A 675 15.43 0.58 -14.70
CA TYR A 675 15.88 0.57 -16.09
C TYR A 675 17.22 -0.16 -16.21
N GLU A 676 17.38 -0.98 -17.24
CA GLU A 676 18.64 -1.66 -17.55
C GLU A 676 19.56 -0.73 -18.36
N TRP A 677 20.63 -0.29 -17.74
CA TRP A 677 21.62 0.61 -18.35
C TRP A 677 22.89 -0.12 -18.73
N ALA A 678 23.25 -0.04 -20.02
CA ALA A 678 24.56 -0.51 -20.49
C ALA A 678 25.63 0.50 -20.07
N VAL A 679 26.53 0.11 -19.19
CA VAL A 679 27.63 0.96 -18.68
C VAL A 679 28.55 1.35 -19.83
N PRO A 680 28.76 2.65 -20.08
CA PRO A 680 29.56 3.11 -21.23
C PRO A 680 31.04 2.74 -21.10
N GLY A 681 31.74 2.75 -22.25
CA GLY A 681 33.19 2.48 -22.34
C GLY A 681 34.11 3.55 -21.72
N THR A 682 33.54 4.68 -21.30
CA THR A 682 34.27 5.82 -20.73
C THR A 682 34.65 5.52 -19.29
N GLU A 683 35.91 5.35 -19.00
CA GLU A 683 36.42 5.19 -17.62
C GLU A 683 36.37 6.53 -16.89
N THR A 684 35.93 6.52 -15.66
CA THR A 684 35.85 7.71 -14.79
C THR A 684 35.77 7.30 -13.31
N ALA A 685 36.31 8.15 -12.43
CA ALA A 685 36.09 8.09 -10.99
C ALA A 685 35.04 9.13 -10.51
N LYS A 686 34.37 9.80 -11.45
CA LYS A 686 33.42 10.90 -11.22
C LYS A 686 32.12 10.68 -11.97
N GLY A 687 31.73 9.41 -12.16
CA GLY A 687 30.48 9.06 -12.83
C GLY A 687 29.30 9.44 -11.95
N VAL A 688 28.31 10.12 -12.52
CA VAL A 688 27.03 10.38 -11.88
C VAL A 688 25.90 10.11 -12.85
N LEU A 689 24.78 9.63 -12.37
CA LEU A 689 23.53 9.49 -13.10
C LEU A 689 22.54 10.53 -12.60
N ARG A 690 21.66 10.96 -13.48
CA ARG A 690 20.50 11.78 -13.17
C ARG A 690 19.26 11.16 -13.79
N ILE A 691 18.21 11.06 -13.01
CA ILE A 691 16.87 10.75 -13.46
C ILE A 691 16.01 12.02 -13.38
N SER A 692 15.19 12.28 -14.38
CA SER A 692 14.26 13.41 -14.36
C SER A 692 12.93 13.03 -15.01
N ASP A 693 11.85 13.71 -14.64
CA ASP A 693 10.60 13.64 -15.41
C ASP A 693 10.86 14.09 -16.86
N ALA A 694 10.45 13.28 -17.83
CA ALA A 694 10.70 13.55 -19.25
C ALA A 694 10.03 14.84 -19.75
N SER A 695 8.93 15.26 -19.12
CA SER A 695 8.13 16.45 -19.44
C SER A 695 8.44 17.65 -18.53
N ARG A 696 8.91 17.42 -17.31
CA ARG A 696 9.24 18.43 -16.29
C ARG A 696 10.65 18.19 -15.76
N PRO A 697 11.68 18.65 -16.46
CA PRO A 697 13.08 18.35 -16.10
C PRO A 697 13.55 18.93 -14.77
N ASP A 698 12.75 19.79 -14.15
CA ASP A 698 12.95 20.34 -12.80
C ASP A 698 12.57 19.36 -11.68
N ILE A 699 11.87 18.27 -12.01
CA ILE A 699 11.65 17.14 -11.12
C ILE A 699 12.72 16.13 -11.44
N ASP A 700 13.82 16.18 -10.74
CA ASP A 700 14.97 15.31 -10.97
C ASP A 700 15.67 14.92 -9.67
N ASP A 701 16.42 13.86 -9.76
CA ASP A 701 17.38 13.45 -8.74
C ASP A 701 18.61 12.84 -9.41
N ARG A 702 19.71 12.85 -8.68
CA ARG A 702 20.97 12.28 -9.13
C ARG A 702 21.60 11.42 -8.06
N THR A 703 22.54 10.58 -8.44
CA THR A 703 23.35 9.80 -7.48
C THR A 703 23.97 10.71 -6.43
N ASP A 704 23.83 10.35 -5.15
CA ASP A 704 24.30 11.13 -3.99
C ASP A 704 25.81 11.37 -3.99
N LEU A 705 26.57 10.37 -4.46
CA LEU A 705 28.02 10.40 -4.62
C LEU A 705 28.41 9.93 -6.01
N PRO A 706 29.58 10.35 -6.51
CA PRO A 706 30.11 9.78 -7.74
C PRO A 706 30.42 8.28 -7.60
N PHE A 707 30.17 7.52 -8.66
CA PHE A 707 30.63 6.14 -8.81
C PHE A 707 31.82 6.07 -9.79
N THR A 708 32.55 4.96 -9.74
CA THR A 708 33.68 4.71 -10.62
C THR A 708 33.27 3.81 -11.78
N ILE A 709 33.63 4.16 -13.00
CA ILE A 709 33.62 3.23 -14.14
C ILE A 709 35.09 2.88 -14.44
N SER A 710 35.47 1.62 -14.23
CA SER A 710 36.85 1.18 -14.40
C SER A 710 36.95 -0.25 -14.90
N ARG A 711 37.99 -0.54 -15.69
CA ARG A 711 38.40 -1.90 -16.09
C ARG A 711 39.34 -2.55 -15.09
N THR A 712 39.24 -2.20 -13.81
CA THR A 712 40.02 -2.90 -12.77
C THR A 712 39.75 -4.40 -12.87
N PRO A 713 40.75 -5.26 -12.64
CA PRO A 713 40.55 -6.71 -12.77
C PRO A 713 39.53 -7.27 -11.75
N GLN A 714 39.30 -6.58 -10.66
CA GLN A 714 38.32 -7.03 -9.61
C GLN A 714 37.07 -6.17 -9.63
N PHE A 715 35.91 -6.82 -9.61
CA PHE A 715 34.57 -6.19 -9.53
C PHE A 715 33.56 -7.09 -8.86
N GLN A 716 32.54 -6.48 -8.26
CA GLN A 716 31.38 -7.18 -7.69
C GLN A 716 30.37 -7.48 -8.78
N ALA A 717 30.12 -8.76 -8.99
CA ALA A 717 29.18 -9.22 -10.02
C ALA A 717 27.77 -9.47 -9.45
N ILE A 718 27.67 -9.80 -8.18
CA ILE A 718 26.41 -9.96 -7.43
C ILE A 718 26.66 -9.39 -6.04
N ALA A 719 25.78 -8.50 -5.59
CA ALA A 719 25.79 -7.97 -4.22
C ALA A 719 24.82 -8.77 -3.32
N PHE A 720 25.02 -8.73 -2.00
CA PHE A 720 23.98 -9.15 -1.08
C PHE A 720 22.71 -8.31 -1.29
N GLY A 721 21.53 -8.92 -1.11
CA GLY A 721 20.24 -8.26 -1.28
C GLY A 721 19.67 -8.30 -2.71
N GLU A 722 20.38 -8.82 -3.69
CA GLU A 722 19.91 -8.87 -5.07
C GLU A 722 18.76 -9.87 -5.29
N TYR A 723 18.04 -9.68 -6.40
CA TYR A 723 16.90 -10.53 -6.78
C TYR A 723 17.36 -11.90 -7.29
N TRP A 724 16.66 -12.94 -6.87
CA TRP A 724 16.86 -14.34 -7.28
C TRP A 724 15.53 -14.95 -7.70
N ASN A 725 15.55 -15.78 -8.74
CA ASN A 725 14.46 -16.72 -9.02
C ASN A 725 14.62 -17.93 -8.09
N PHE A 726 13.52 -18.41 -7.49
CA PHE A 726 13.55 -19.51 -6.53
C PHE A 726 12.37 -20.46 -6.65
N ASP A 727 12.62 -21.75 -6.36
CA ASP A 727 11.60 -22.78 -6.27
C ASP A 727 11.51 -23.33 -4.84
N ASP A 728 10.42 -22.97 -4.17
CA ASP A 728 10.08 -23.32 -2.80
C ASP A 728 8.88 -24.29 -2.70
N ARG A 729 8.48 -24.93 -3.81
CA ARG A 729 7.30 -25.79 -3.92
C ARG A 729 7.52 -27.24 -3.48
N ASN A 730 8.71 -27.60 -2.96
CA ASN A 730 9.10 -28.97 -2.64
C ASN A 730 9.01 -29.93 -3.84
N VAL A 731 9.42 -29.47 -5.01
CA VAL A 731 9.40 -30.24 -6.26
C VAL A 731 10.83 -30.43 -6.76
N ASN A 732 11.17 -31.64 -7.19
CA ASN A 732 12.47 -31.89 -7.81
C ASN A 732 12.50 -31.26 -9.20
N PRO A 733 13.34 -30.23 -9.44
CA PRO A 733 13.41 -29.57 -10.75
C PRO A 733 14.13 -30.39 -11.84
N GLY A 734 14.58 -31.60 -11.50
CA GLY A 734 15.34 -32.47 -12.42
C GLY A 734 16.83 -32.10 -12.45
N THR A 735 17.62 -32.73 -13.33
CA THR A 735 19.09 -32.55 -13.38
C THR A 735 19.52 -31.32 -14.16
N GLN A 736 18.65 -30.76 -14.99
CA GLN A 736 18.96 -29.63 -15.88
C GLN A 736 18.81 -28.25 -15.24
N TRP A 737 18.32 -28.16 -14.01
CA TRP A 737 18.04 -26.88 -13.35
C TRP A 737 19.29 -26.02 -13.12
N THR A 738 20.48 -26.61 -13.17
CA THR A 738 21.77 -25.87 -13.06
C THR A 738 22.29 -25.35 -14.41
N SER A 739 21.61 -25.66 -15.51
CA SER A 739 22.02 -25.23 -16.86
C SER A 739 21.41 -23.87 -17.25
N LEU A 740 22.09 -23.13 -18.13
CA LEU A 740 21.65 -21.84 -18.62
C LEU A 740 20.27 -21.91 -19.34
N ASN A 741 20.03 -23.00 -20.08
CA ASN A 741 18.82 -23.17 -20.90
C ASN A 741 17.61 -23.75 -20.14
N PHE A 742 17.73 -23.94 -18.82
CA PHE A 742 16.57 -24.38 -18.03
C PHE A 742 15.55 -23.25 -17.92
N ASP A 743 14.29 -23.55 -18.17
CA ASP A 743 13.19 -22.61 -18.03
C ASP A 743 12.77 -22.51 -16.57
N ASP A 744 13.10 -21.38 -15.94
CA ASP A 744 12.71 -21.01 -14.59
C ASP A 744 11.59 -19.94 -14.55
N GLY A 745 10.92 -19.71 -15.68
CA GLY A 745 9.86 -18.70 -15.78
C GLY A 745 8.64 -18.97 -14.89
N ALA A 746 8.47 -20.22 -14.43
CA ALA A 746 7.44 -20.58 -13.45
C ALA A 746 7.89 -20.46 -11.98
N TRP A 747 9.14 -20.09 -11.74
CA TRP A 747 9.68 -19.87 -10.39
C TRP A 747 9.25 -18.52 -9.86
N ARG A 748 9.22 -18.38 -8.55
CA ARG A 748 9.02 -17.08 -7.89
C ARG A 748 10.30 -16.27 -7.98
N SER A 749 10.18 -14.94 -7.77
CA SER A 749 11.34 -14.05 -7.72
C SER A 749 11.21 -13.09 -6.54
N GLY A 750 12.35 -12.71 -5.93
CA GLY A 750 12.39 -11.75 -4.85
C GLY A 750 13.82 -11.38 -4.44
N PRO A 751 13.98 -10.25 -3.71
CA PRO A 751 15.27 -9.83 -3.18
C PRO A 751 15.74 -10.74 -2.05
N ALA A 752 17.05 -11.01 -1.96
CA ALA A 752 17.66 -11.67 -0.81
C ALA A 752 17.70 -10.67 0.41
N LYS A 753 17.76 -11.11 1.64
CA LYS A 753 17.79 -12.46 2.19
C LYS A 753 16.48 -13.18 1.89
N LEU A 754 16.54 -14.37 1.31
CA LEU A 754 15.38 -15.23 1.09
C LEU A 754 15.38 -16.34 2.14
N GLY A 755 14.23 -16.58 2.77
CA GLY A 755 14.17 -17.56 3.83
C GLY A 755 12.84 -17.61 4.57
N TYR A 756 12.84 -18.27 5.71
CA TYR A 756 11.79 -18.22 6.73
C TYR A 756 12.39 -18.64 8.10
N GLY A 757 11.85 -18.08 9.17
CA GLY A 757 12.14 -18.48 10.56
C GLY A 757 12.93 -17.48 11.36
N ASP A 758 13.80 -16.68 10.76
CA ASP A 758 14.65 -15.68 11.44
C ASP A 758 13.92 -14.36 11.71
N GLY A 759 12.97 -13.98 10.83
CA GLY A 759 12.17 -12.77 10.97
C GLY A 759 12.83 -11.51 10.38
N ASP A 760 13.98 -11.66 9.73
CA ASP A 760 14.70 -10.59 9.02
C ASP A 760 14.79 -10.84 7.50
N GLU A 761 14.01 -11.79 6.98
CA GLU A 761 13.97 -12.10 5.56
C GLU A 761 13.31 -10.97 4.76
N HIS A 762 13.95 -10.54 3.68
CA HIS A 762 13.36 -9.61 2.71
C HIS A 762 12.32 -10.31 1.84
N THR A 763 12.56 -11.58 1.52
CA THR A 763 11.59 -12.43 0.81
C THR A 763 11.31 -13.69 1.60
N VAL A 764 10.10 -13.82 2.12
CA VAL A 764 9.67 -15.04 2.82
C VAL A 764 9.32 -16.11 1.80
N ILE A 765 10.04 -17.24 1.87
CA ILE A 765 9.78 -18.42 1.05
C ILE A 765 8.82 -19.39 1.76
N THR A 766 8.22 -20.30 1.00
CA THR A 766 7.21 -21.23 1.53
C THR A 766 7.85 -22.32 2.37
N LYS A 767 7.39 -22.48 3.61
CA LYS A 767 7.67 -23.65 4.44
C LYS A 767 6.63 -24.72 4.13
N THR A 768 7.02 -25.83 3.52
CA THR A 768 6.08 -26.91 3.13
C THR A 768 5.80 -27.90 4.26
N THR A 769 4.74 -28.70 4.11
CA THR A 769 4.43 -29.83 5.00
C THR A 769 4.16 -31.08 4.16
N PRO A 770 5.01 -32.12 4.17
CA PRO A 770 6.27 -32.21 4.94
C PRO A 770 7.31 -31.17 4.50
N LEU A 771 8.25 -30.87 5.40
CA LEU A 771 9.29 -29.86 5.14
C LEU A 771 10.13 -30.26 3.92
N GLN A 772 10.34 -29.30 3.02
CA GLN A 772 11.19 -29.51 1.85
C GLN A 772 12.66 -29.71 2.27
N PRO A 773 13.31 -30.80 1.84
CA PRO A 773 14.73 -31.03 2.12
C PRO A 773 15.64 -30.05 1.40
N SER A 774 15.17 -29.47 0.29
CA SER A 774 15.96 -28.57 -0.56
C SER A 774 15.12 -27.44 -1.14
N VAL A 775 15.71 -26.23 -1.17
CA VAL A 775 15.19 -25.05 -1.85
C VAL A 775 16.18 -24.63 -2.93
N TYR A 776 15.69 -24.17 -4.06
CA TYR A 776 16.49 -23.87 -5.24
C TYR A 776 16.43 -22.39 -5.61
N PHE A 777 17.59 -21.83 -5.96
CA PHE A 777 17.73 -20.42 -6.36
C PHE A 777 18.54 -20.33 -7.66
N ARG A 778 18.17 -19.39 -8.52
CA ARG A 778 18.84 -19.18 -9.81
C ARG A 778 18.96 -17.69 -10.11
N LYS A 779 20.12 -17.32 -10.70
CA LYS A 779 20.36 -15.95 -11.15
C LYS A 779 21.17 -15.95 -12.44
N LYS A 780 20.71 -15.25 -13.46
CA LYS A 780 21.47 -14.98 -14.69
C LYS A 780 22.47 -13.86 -14.45
N LEU A 781 23.62 -13.97 -15.09
CA LEU A 781 24.72 -13.02 -15.04
C LEU A 781 25.36 -12.91 -16.42
N THR A 782 25.46 -11.69 -16.98
CA THR A 782 26.14 -11.45 -18.25
C THR A 782 27.52 -10.87 -18.02
N LEU A 783 28.52 -11.49 -18.58
CA LEU A 783 29.95 -11.09 -18.45
C LEU A 783 30.50 -10.64 -19.80
N GLY A 784 31.15 -9.48 -19.82
CA GLY A 784 31.80 -8.91 -21.01
C GLY A 784 33.18 -9.48 -21.33
N GLU A 785 33.78 -10.23 -20.41
CA GLU A 785 35.13 -10.75 -20.52
C GLU A 785 35.37 -12.02 -19.69
N ALA A 786 36.51 -12.69 -19.96
CA ALA A 786 36.88 -13.93 -19.29
C ALA A 786 37.30 -13.68 -17.84
N ILE A 787 36.87 -14.55 -16.94
CA ILE A 787 37.20 -14.46 -15.51
C ILE A 787 38.41 -15.30 -15.16
N ARG A 788 39.26 -14.76 -14.30
CA ARG A 788 40.43 -15.43 -13.74
C ARG A 788 40.10 -16.16 -12.46
N THR A 789 39.49 -15.43 -11.52
CA THR A 789 39.16 -15.91 -10.17
C THR A 789 37.79 -15.41 -9.75
N ALA A 790 37.08 -16.24 -9.03
CA ALA A 790 35.81 -15.87 -8.41
C ALA A 790 35.90 -16.05 -6.90
N ASN A 791 35.46 -15.04 -6.14
CA ASN A 791 35.36 -15.05 -4.69
C ASN A 791 33.91 -14.91 -4.31
N LEU A 792 33.33 -15.90 -3.64
CA LEU A 792 31.96 -15.86 -3.19
C LEU A 792 31.87 -15.75 -1.67
N ARG A 793 30.80 -15.09 -1.22
CA ARG A 793 30.30 -15.12 0.14
C ARG A 793 28.85 -15.55 0.07
N VAL A 794 28.48 -16.59 0.75
CA VAL A 794 27.10 -17.09 0.77
C VAL A 794 26.60 -17.17 2.20
N LEU A 795 25.51 -16.49 2.45
CA LEU A 795 24.73 -16.64 3.68
C LEU A 795 23.79 -17.82 3.47
N HIS A 796 23.90 -18.80 4.34
CA HIS A 796 23.05 -19.99 4.24
C HIS A 796 22.79 -20.60 5.62
N ASP A 797 21.68 -21.26 5.73
CA ASP A 797 21.33 -22.07 6.89
C ASP A 797 21.26 -23.52 6.47
N ASP A 798 21.97 -24.39 7.27
CA ASP A 798 22.37 -25.76 7.11
C ASP A 798 23.25 -26.01 5.87
N GLY A 799 22.79 -26.78 4.90
CA GLY A 799 23.62 -27.18 3.77
C GLY A 799 23.47 -26.29 2.55
N VAL A 800 24.56 -26.07 1.80
CA VAL A 800 24.51 -25.30 0.56
C VAL A 800 25.37 -25.99 -0.53
N ALA A 801 24.89 -25.90 -1.79
CA ALA A 801 25.67 -26.26 -2.97
C ALA A 801 25.43 -25.25 -4.09
N ILE A 802 26.51 -24.85 -4.78
CA ILE A 802 26.49 -23.75 -5.77
C ILE A 802 27.13 -24.22 -7.08
N TRP A 803 26.43 -23.98 -8.17
CA TRP A 803 26.88 -24.28 -9.52
C TRP A 803 26.99 -23.00 -10.36
N VAL A 804 27.95 -22.99 -11.26
CA VAL A 804 28.09 -22.03 -12.34
C VAL A 804 28.01 -22.79 -13.65
N ASN A 805 27.03 -22.49 -14.51
CA ASN A 805 26.81 -23.13 -15.81
C ASN A 805 26.79 -24.67 -15.73
N GLY A 806 26.17 -25.24 -14.70
CA GLY A 806 26.11 -26.67 -14.45
C GLY A 806 27.33 -27.29 -13.77
N LYS A 807 28.42 -26.57 -13.58
CA LYS A 807 29.61 -27.02 -12.87
C LYS A 807 29.49 -26.69 -11.39
N LEU A 808 29.59 -27.67 -10.50
CA LEU A 808 29.62 -27.45 -9.06
C LEU A 808 30.91 -26.72 -8.69
N VAL A 809 30.82 -25.57 -8.03
CA VAL A 809 31.93 -24.70 -7.66
C VAL A 809 32.15 -24.63 -6.15
N TYR A 810 31.08 -24.86 -5.37
CA TYR A 810 31.18 -24.86 -3.91
C TYR A 810 30.07 -25.75 -3.30
N SER A 811 30.38 -26.43 -2.21
CA SER A 811 29.40 -27.08 -1.35
C SER A 811 29.84 -27.13 0.10
N ARG A 812 28.89 -27.09 1.03
CA ARG A 812 29.10 -27.26 2.47
C ARG A 812 27.90 -27.98 3.07
N TYR A 813 28.14 -28.97 3.91
CA TYR A 813 27.12 -29.82 4.53
C TYR A 813 26.12 -30.44 3.52
N ALA A 814 26.61 -30.75 2.32
CA ALA A 814 25.84 -31.41 1.27
C ALA A 814 26.39 -32.82 0.96
N ASP A 815 27.19 -33.40 1.88
CA ASP A 815 27.88 -34.69 1.70
C ASP A 815 26.93 -35.89 1.63
N ASN A 816 25.74 -35.80 2.19
CA ASN A 816 24.67 -36.80 2.10
C ASN A 816 24.09 -36.97 0.69
N GLY A 817 24.56 -36.14 -0.24
CA GLY A 817 24.20 -36.11 -1.65
C GLY A 817 23.39 -34.88 -2.07
N LEU A 818 23.46 -34.61 -3.36
CA LEU A 818 22.82 -33.44 -4.00
C LEU A 818 21.39 -33.72 -4.51
N GLY A 819 20.79 -34.85 -4.11
CA GLY A 819 19.44 -35.21 -4.48
C GLY A 819 18.40 -34.32 -3.77
N HIS A 820 17.26 -34.08 -4.42
CA HIS A 820 16.19 -33.24 -3.87
C HIS A 820 15.73 -33.71 -2.48
N GLY A 821 15.54 -35.01 -2.28
CA GLY A 821 15.00 -35.58 -1.05
C GLY A 821 16.04 -35.84 0.06
N THR A 822 17.29 -35.47 -0.11
CA THR A 822 18.34 -35.64 0.92
C THR A 822 18.45 -34.37 1.78
N PHE A 823 18.56 -34.55 3.09
CA PHE A 823 18.84 -33.47 4.05
C PHE A 823 20.35 -33.16 4.10
N ALA A 824 20.70 -32.06 4.72
CA ALA A 824 22.07 -31.65 4.95
C ALA A 824 22.84 -32.68 5.77
N SER A 825 24.18 -32.74 5.59
CA SER A 825 25.08 -33.62 6.39
C SER A 825 25.54 -32.98 7.69
N GLY A 826 25.19 -31.72 7.93
CA GLY A 826 25.50 -30.95 9.14
C GLY A 826 24.38 -29.99 9.48
N VAL A 827 24.42 -29.45 10.69
CA VAL A 827 23.44 -28.50 11.24
C VAL A 827 24.19 -27.22 11.58
N LEU A 828 23.61 -26.11 11.22
CA LEU A 828 24.00 -24.77 11.71
C LEU A 828 23.01 -24.34 12.78
N LYS A 829 23.45 -23.59 13.77
CA LYS A 829 22.60 -23.10 14.83
C LYS A 829 21.79 -21.87 14.38
N ASP A 830 22.40 -21.08 13.51
CA ASP A 830 21.85 -19.88 12.90
C ASP A 830 22.48 -19.73 11.51
N ALA A 831 21.93 -18.90 10.65
CA ALA A 831 22.50 -18.61 9.34
C ALA A 831 23.94 -18.07 9.41
N VAL A 832 24.85 -18.63 8.62
CA VAL A 832 26.27 -18.26 8.58
C VAL A 832 26.68 -17.80 7.19
N ILE A 833 27.66 -16.90 7.15
CA ILE A 833 28.34 -16.54 5.89
C ILE A 833 29.54 -17.48 5.68
N SER A 834 29.47 -18.30 4.64
CA SER A 834 30.57 -19.10 4.14
C SER A 834 31.28 -18.38 3.01
N THR A 835 32.60 -18.54 2.91
CA THR A 835 33.43 -17.94 1.85
C THR A 835 34.14 -19.01 1.06
N ALA A 836 34.28 -18.81 -0.24
CA ALA A 836 35.11 -19.66 -1.12
C ALA A 836 35.72 -18.84 -2.25
N SER A 837 36.86 -19.32 -2.73
CA SER A 837 37.50 -18.82 -3.94
C SER A 837 37.70 -19.99 -4.91
N PHE A 838 37.39 -19.79 -6.19
CA PHE A 838 37.48 -20.80 -7.22
C PHE A 838 37.94 -20.22 -8.56
N ASP A 839 38.42 -21.07 -9.42
CA ASP A 839 38.92 -20.71 -10.75
C ASP A 839 37.78 -20.21 -11.65
N GLY A 840 38.00 -19.10 -12.31
CA GLY A 840 37.02 -18.42 -13.15
C GLY A 840 36.62 -19.18 -14.43
N SER A 841 37.27 -20.34 -14.72
CA SER A 841 36.93 -21.16 -15.92
C SER A 841 35.52 -21.75 -15.92
N ALA A 842 34.80 -21.65 -14.80
CA ALA A 842 33.39 -22.01 -14.74
C ALA A 842 32.51 -20.98 -15.47
N PHE A 843 32.99 -19.75 -15.65
CA PHE A 843 32.27 -18.66 -16.35
C PHE A 843 32.64 -18.62 -17.83
N VAL A 844 31.74 -18.14 -18.64
CA VAL A 844 31.94 -17.83 -20.06
C VAL A 844 31.71 -16.36 -20.34
N VAL A 845 32.30 -15.82 -21.39
CA VAL A 845 31.89 -14.50 -21.88
C VAL A 845 30.50 -14.60 -22.46
N GLY A 846 29.62 -13.67 -22.08
CA GLY A 846 28.18 -13.71 -22.37
C GLY A 846 27.36 -14.15 -21.17
N GLU A 847 26.22 -14.77 -21.41
CA GLU A 847 25.28 -15.21 -20.35
C GLU A 847 25.83 -16.40 -19.57
N ASN A 848 25.70 -16.31 -18.26
CA ASN A 848 26.01 -17.35 -17.28
C ASN A 848 24.81 -17.56 -16.36
N ILE A 849 24.74 -18.73 -15.74
CA ILE A 849 23.78 -19.03 -14.69
C ILE A 849 24.48 -19.40 -13.40
N ILE A 850 24.10 -18.76 -12.31
CA ILE A 850 24.42 -19.17 -10.96
C ILE A 850 23.21 -19.92 -10.42
N ALA A 851 23.41 -21.16 -10.01
CA ALA A 851 22.37 -22.00 -9.45
C ALA A 851 22.76 -22.44 -8.05
N VAL A 852 21.88 -22.31 -7.08
CA VAL A 852 22.14 -22.58 -5.67
C VAL A 852 21.05 -23.48 -5.11
N MET A 853 21.46 -24.49 -4.33
CA MET A 853 20.55 -25.32 -3.54
C MET A 853 20.92 -25.16 -2.09
N VAL A 854 19.95 -24.77 -1.27
CA VAL A 854 20.04 -24.78 0.19
C VAL A 854 19.31 -25.98 0.72
N LYS A 855 19.93 -26.70 1.64
CA LYS A 855 19.41 -27.93 2.24
C LYS A 855 19.12 -27.74 3.72
N GLN A 856 17.99 -28.23 4.13
CA GLN A 856 17.58 -28.31 5.52
C GLN A 856 18.33 -29.42 6.26
N ALA A 857 18.57 -29.25 7.56
CA ALA A 857 19.21 -30.25 8.41
C ALA A 857 18.40 -31.55 8.52
N ASN A 858 17.06 -31.42 8.68
CA ASN A 858 16.15 -32.52 8.87
C ASN A 858 14.69 -32.05 8.62
N ALA A 859 13.72 -32.94 8.82
CA ALA A 859 12.29 -32.68 8.63
C ALA A 859 11.66 -31.75 9.69
N GLU A 860 12.38 -31.38 10.73
CA GLU A 860 11.93 -30.57 11.86
C GLU A 860 12.62 -29.18 11.90
N SER A 861 13.47 -28.88 10.92
CA SER A 861 14.19 -27.60 10.86
C SER A 861 13.21 -26.41 10.95
N SER A 862 13.58 -25.40 11.75
CA SER A 862 12.72 -24.23 12.03
C SER A 862 12.78 -23.16 10.94
N ASP A 863 13.90 -23.03 10.27
CA ASP A 863 14.37 -21.91 9.47
C ASP A 863 15.12 -22.33 8.22
N VAL A 864 15.28 -21.41 7.30
CA VAL A 864 16.17 -21.46 6.14
C VAL A 864 16.52 -20.03 5.74
N ALA A 865 17.77 -19.81 5.38
CA ALA A 865 18.23 -18.51 4.91
C ALA A 865 19.14 -18.64 3.70
N PHE A 866 19.05 -17.69 2.78
CA PHE A 866 19.92 -17.60 1.61
C PHE A 866 20.14 -16.16 1.17
N ASP A 867 21.41 -15.83 0.98
CA ASP A 867 21.87 -14.65 0.23
C ASP A 867 23.25 -14.92 -0.33
N LEU A 868 23.70 -14.23 -1.39
CA LEU A 868 24.97 -14.48 -2.04
C LEU A 868 25.59 -13.21 -2.62
N GLU A 869 26.85 -13.00 -2.30
CA GLU A 869 27.74 -12.00 -2.91
C GLU A 869 28.80 -12.71 -3.75
N LEU A 870 29.04 -12.19 -4.96
CA LEU A 870 30.04 -12.71 -5.89
C LEU A 870 30.94 -11.60 -6.40
N ASN A 871 32.24 -11.70 -6.06
CA ASN A 871 33.27 -10.81 -6.55
C ASN A 871 34.15 -11.55 -7.57
N LEU A 872 34.29 -10.98 -8.75
CA LEU A 872 35.05 -11.59 -9.87
C LEU A 872 36.32 -10.82 -10.16
N GLU A 873 37.33 -11.54 -10.62
CA GLU A 873 38.57 -10.99 -11.17
C GLU A 873 38.68 -11.40 -12.64
N ALA A 874 38.71 -10.41 -13.53
CA ALA A 874 38.90 -10.64 -14.96
C ALA A 874 40.32 -11.08 -15.31
N LYS A 875 40.50 -11.76 -16.45
CA LYS A 875 41.81 -12.18 -16.98
C LYS A 875 42.62 -11.01 -17.52
#